data_fe4470da2ee890563a6df47948b2a138
#
_entry.id   fe4470da2ee890563a6df47948b2a138
#
_cell.length_a   1.000
_cell.length_b   1.000
_cell.length_c   1.000
_cell.angle_alpha   90.00
_cell.angle_beta   90.00
_cell.angle_gamma   90.00
#
_symmetry.space_group_name_H-M   'P 1'
#
loop_
_entity.id
_entity.type
_entity.pdbx_description
1 polymer ?
#
loop_
_entity_poly.entity_id
_entity_poly.type
_entity_poly.pdbx_seq_one_letter_code
_entity_poly.pdbx_strand_id
1 'polypeptide(L)'
;MHKSNCPNRCSPSSRTGVFQTGLLAKLAGGLALLAAAASVSPARAASYTNFNVCVYFRYQEVSSIPRNLAQFASQWANVEKQVKVSKVYLETTRNNGLATADEVETMKKFFTDRGIKASGGMGLTTNEGNGFQSFDYSSPAGRARIKEMAEFTARHFDEIILDDFYFSNNKGDDAIADKGSRSWTQFRTELMDGVSRDLIVGPAKAVNPKCHIIIKYPNWYESFQGLGYDLAVEPDIFDAIYTGTETRNAEGGQRLQSYQSYLQTEWFCRIKPGGNQGGWIDGGGDARYAEQFWDTLFAKVPEIMLFNSQQIMGGLGGRGGRGGGGGGAGGAAGSEDAGVLANLMAPIPQPDGSTYTPNMVARTAGYSAEILDRFMGKLGNPVGVPTYKPCNSVGEMYLPDYLGMVGVPIDLVPSFPTTATTVFLTAASKFDPNLVAKTKEFVQKGGTAIATTGLMEALGDKGFQDIAEIEITGHRVLATGFGGGGRGGFGGGRGRGGDAAPAAAPASINMLMPQMRHFENDTGTGMEFNTAASGYPMLVRASYGKGTFCALALPDDFADIYRLPQSVLTQIRTLLGRDLFVSIDAPDHVSLFVYDNRTFIVQNFQNAAVTARVTARATSLRDLLSDKTLASSGGGAPAGGGRAGRGGGGGGGRGGFGGAGGGGSSFEVPIPAHSFRVFAAE
;
A
#
# COMPACT_ATOMS: atom_id res chain seq x y z
N MET A 1 28.00 26.72 10.71
CA MET A 1 27.75 28.19 10.62
C MET A 1 27.26 28.49 9.20
N HIS A 2 25.99 28.61 9.01
CA HIS A 2 25.34 29.63 8.19
C HIS A 2 23.83 29.42 8.33
N LYS A 3 23.21 30.37 8.98
CA LYS A 3 21.75 30.52 9.08
C LYS A 3 21.28 31.20 7.80
N SER A 4 20.19 30.75 7.21
CA SER A 4 19.38 31.63 6.37
C SER A 4 17.89 31.36 6.64
N ASN A 5 17.24 32.47 6.97
CA ASN A 5 15.86 32.65 7.39
C ASN A 5 14.88 32.46 6.22
N CYS A 6 13.74 31.88 6.53
CA CYS A 6 12.49 32.05 5.77
C CYS A 6 11.85 33.39 6.08
N PRO A 7 11.18 34.07 5.16
CA PRO A 7 10.17 35.03 5.48
C PRO A 7 8.74 34.58 5.19
N ASN A 8 7.87 35.09 6.07
CA ASN A 8 6.45 34.92 6.22
C ASN A 8 5.55 35.37 5.06
N ARG A 9 4.41 34.70 5.02
CA ARG A 9 3.03 35.07 4.64
C ARG A 9 2.78 36.53 4.23
N CYS A 10 1.98 36.68 3.15
CA CYS A 10 1.04 37.81 2.97
C CYS A 10 -0.30 37.29 2.46
N SER A 11 -1.34 37.54 3.24
CA SER A 11 -2.75 37.47 2.84
C SER A 11 -3.17 38.76 2.15
N PRO A 12 -4.09 38.77 1.20
CA PRO A 12 -4.70 39.99 0.71
C PRO A 12 -6.01 40.31 1.42
N SER A 13 -6.11 41.51 1.89
CA SER A 13 -7.30 42.14 2.46
C SER A 13 -8.28 42.60 1.38
N SER A 14 -9.55 42.43 1.67
CA SER A 14 -10.72 43.00 1.01
C SER A 14 -10.72 44.53 0.98
N ARG A 15 -11.11 45.14 -0.14
CA ARG A 15 -11.74 46.48 -0.17
C ARG A 15 -12.86 46.50 -1.20
N THR A 16 -14.04 46.69 -0.67
CA THR A 16 -15.27 47.15 -1.31
C THR A 16 -15.13 48.59 -1.81
N GLY A 17 -15.62 48.88 -3.00
CA GLY A 17 -15.80 50.21 -3.54
C GLY A 17 -16.98 50.26 -4.49
N VAL A 18 -18.08 50.77 -4.00
CA VAL A 18 -19.31 51.13 -4.74
C VAL A 18 -19.05 52.47 -5.44
N PHE A 19 -19.41 52.62 -6.70
CA PHE A 19 -19.92 53.89 -7.25
C PHE A 19 -20.86 53.69 -8.46
N GLN A 20 -21.86 54.53 -8.48
CA GLN A 20 -23.07 54.60 -9.23
C GLN A 20 -22.95 55.30 -10.63
N THR A 21 -23.89 54.87 -11.51
CA THR A 21 -24.73 55.67 -12.42
C THR A 21 -24.19 56.56 -13.54
N GLY A 22 -24.82 56.42 -14.72
CA GLY A 22 -24.94 57.43 -15.77
C GLY A 22 -25.13 56.80 -17.15
N LEU A 23 -26.17 56.62 -17.64
CA LEU A 23 -27.30 57.05 -18.48
C LEU A 23 -26.93 57.59 -19.88
N LEU A 24 -27.59 57.05 -20.94
CA LEU A 24 -28.02 57.63 -22.26
C LEU A 24 -26.90 57.90 -23.33
N ALA A 25 -27.05 57.64 -24.58
CA ALA A 25 -28.11 57.32 -25.55
C ALA A 25 -27.54 57.18 -26.96
N LYS A 26 -28.19 56.41 -27.77
CA LYS A 26 -28.58 56.56 -29.20
C LYS A 26 -27.58 56.37 -30.35
N LEU A 27 -27.92 55.35 -31.14
CA LEU A 27 -28.10 55.30 -32.61
C LEU A 27 -26.88 55.51 -33.53
N ALA A 28 -26.51 54.45 -34.24
CA ALA A 28 -26.62 54.41 -35.71
C ALA A 28 -26.07 53.07 -36.23
N GLY A 29 -26.76 52.53 -37.24
CA GLY A 29 -26.61 51.22 -37.83
C GLY A 29 -25.28 50.98 -38.55
N GLY A 30 -24.94 49.72 -38.53
CA GLY A 30 -23.90 49.12 -39.35
C GLY A 30 -24.01 47.61 -39.24
N LEU A 31 -24.60 46.97 -40.27
CA LEU A 31 -24.54 45.52 -40.46
C LEU A 31 -23.07 45.11 -40.57
N ALA A 32 -22.52 44.57 -39.48
CA ALA A 32 -21.31 43.78 -39.53
C ALA A 32 -21.71 42.34 -39.17
N LEU A 33 -21.72 41.45 -40.17
CA LEU A 33 -21.73 40.02 -39.95
C LEU A 33 -20.45 39.67 -39.14
N LEU A 34 -20.54 39.66 -37.83
CA LEU A 34 -19.59 38.99 -36.97
C LEU A 34 -19.90 37.48 -37.05
N ALA A 35 -19.12 36.77 -37.87
CA ALA A 35 -18.98 35.34 -37.73
C ALA A 35 -18.45 35.08 -36.28
N ALA A 36 -19.37 34.74 -35.39
CA ALA A 36 -19.01 34.17 -34.10
C ALA A 36 -18.36 32.81 -34.39
N ALA A 37 -17.03 32.80 -34.52
CA ALA A 37 -16.27 31.59 -34.31
C ALA A 37 -16.55 31.18 -32.85
N ALA A 38 -17.55 30.31 -32.69
CA ALA A 38 -17.73 29.59 -31.46
C ALA A 38 -16.41 28.83 -31.23
N SER A 39 -15.56 29.37 -30.38
CA SER A 39 -14.45 28.61 -29.81
C SER A 39 -15.09 27.46 -29.05
N VAL A 40 -15.22 26.32 -29.74
CA VAL A 40 -15.53 25.05 -29.08
C VAL A 40 -14.36 24.81 -28.12
N SER A 41 -14.52 25.20 -26.86
CA SER A 41 -13.61 24.77 -25.82
C SER A 41 -13.54 23.25 -25.93
N PRO A 42 -12.36 22.65 -26.01
CA PRO A 42 -12.28 21.20 -26.07
C PRO A 42 -13.07 20.65 -24.89
N ALA A 43 -13.95 19.69 -25.15
CA ALA A 43 -14.74 19.05 -24.11
C ALA A 43 -13.75 18.49 -23.07
N ARG A 44 -13.81 18.99 -21.85
CA ARG A 44 -12.96 18.48 -20.78
C ARG A 44 -13.38 17.05 -20.50
N ALA A 45 -12.42 16.11 -20.51
CA ALA A 45 -12.69 14.73 -20.13
C ALA A 45 -13.37 14.67 -18.76
N ALA A 46 -14.30 13.76 -18.59
CA ALA A 46 -14.90 13.52 -17.29
C ALA A 46 -13.81 13.02 -16.33
N SER A 47 -13.75 13.56 -15.11
CA SER A 47 -12.74 13.21 -14.10
C SER A 47 -13.39 12.97 -12.74
N TYR A 48 -12.70 12.24 -11.88
CA TYR A 48 -13.02 12.17 -10.47
C TYR A 48 -12.43 13.39 -9.76
N THR A 49 -12.94 13.71 -8.57
CA THR A 49 -12.57 14.94 -7.85
C THR A 49 -11.27 14.76 -7.07
N ASN A 50 -11.06 13.58 -6.49
CA ASN A 50 -10.00 13.34 -5.51
C ASN A 50 -8.76 12.65 -6.07
N PHE A 51 -8.84 12.07 -7.27
CA PHE A 51 -7.74 11.36 -7.94
C PHE A 51 -7.98 11.26 -9.44
N ASN A 52 -6.96 10.87 -10.17
CA ASN A 52 -7.01 10.60 -11.60
C ASN A 52 -7.02 9.10 -11.87
N VAL A 53 -7.84 8.68 -12.84
CA VAL A 53 -7.75 7.33 -13.41
C VAL A 53 -7.00 7.41 -14.73
N CYS A 54 -5.94 6.62 -14.83
CA CYS A 54 -5.07 6.54 -15.99
C CYS A 54 -5.18 5.16 -16.65
N VAL A 55 -4.90 5.08 -17.95
CA VAL A 55 -4.86 3.81 -18.69
C VAL A 55 -3.53 3.69 -19.42
N TYR A 56 -2.91 2.52 -19.33
CA TYR A 56 -1.66 2.22 -20.04
C TYR A 56 -1.92 1.49 -21.36
N PHE A 57 -1.35 2.01 -22.45
CA PHE A 57 -1.34 1.42 -23.78
C PHE A 57 0.07 0.92 -24.07
N ARG A 58 0.23 -0.39 -24.24
CA ARG A 58 1.52 -0.98 -24.56
C ARG A 58 1.96 -0.63 -25.99
N TYR A 59 3.24 -0.76 -26.26
CA TYR A 59 3.85 -0.49 -27.56
C TYR A 59 3.10 -1.13 -28.73
N GLN A 60 2.67 -2.39 -28.59
CA GLN A 60 1.95 -3.10 -29.66
C GLN A 60 0.60 -2.44 -29.98
N GLU A 61 -0.07 -1.88 -28.99
CA GLU A 61 -1.34 -1.17 -29.13
C GLU A 61 -1.11 0.20 -29.78
N VAL A 62 -0.10 0.93 -29.30
CA VAL A 62 0.29 2.23 -29.90
C VAL A 62 0.63 2.09 -31.37
N SER A 63 1.32 1.02 -31.78
CA SER A 63 1.70 0.78 -33.18
C SER A 63 0.58 0.18 -34.05
N SER A 64 -0.40 -0.51 -33.46
CA SER A 64 -1.44 -1.20 -34.25
C SER A 64 -2.75 -0.42 -34.39
N ILE A 65 -3.19 0.29 -33.34
CA ILE A 65 -4.46 1.02 -33.28
C ILE A 65 -4.59 2.07 -34.40
N PRO A 66 -3.55 2.86 -34.76
CA PRO A 66 -3.64 3.86 -35.82
C PRO A 66 -4.12 3.31 -37.16
N ARG A 67 -3.86 2.03 -37.44
CA ARG A 67 -4.29 1.37 -38.69
C ARG A 67 -5.79 1.12 -38.74
N ASN A 68 -6.51 1.14 -37.61
CA ASN A 68 -7.95 0.94 -37.51
C ASN A 68 -8.58 1.85 -36.42
N LEU A 69 -8.29 3.15 -36.54
CA LEU A 69 -8.68 4.15 -35.54
C LEU A 69 -10.20 4.27 -35.36
N ALA A 70 -10.99 4.04 -36.40
CA ALA A 70 -12.46 4.12 -36.35
C ALA A 70 -13.05 2.99 -35.47
N GLN A 71 -12.55 1.77 -35.59
CA GLN A 71 -12.96 0.66 -34.73
C GLN A 71 -12.54 0.92 -33.28
N PHE A 72 -11.32 1.39 -33.06
CA PHE A 72 -10.84 1.75 -31.74
C PHE A 72 -11.72 2.85 -31.12
N ALA A 73 -12.09 3.88 -31.85
CA ALA A 73 -12.97 4.95 -31.37
C ALA A 73 -14.30 4.41 -30.82
N SER A 74 -14.90 3.44 -31.54
CA SER A 74 -16.13 2.78 -31.08
C SER A 74 -15.93 1.98 -29.81
N GLN A 75 -14.81 1.26 -29.68
CA GLN A 75 -14.48 0.51 -28.46
C GLN A 75 -14.19 1.45 -27.27
N TRP A 76 -13.44 2.52 -27.51
CA TRP A 76 -13.13 3.50 -26.47
C TRP A 76 -14.37 4.21 -25.95
N ALA A 77 -15.32 4.55 -26.80
CA ALA A 77 -16.60 5.12 -26.40
C ALA A 77 -17.38 4.23 -25.42
N ASN A 78 -17.16 2.90 -25.44
CA ASN A 78 -17.74 1.99 -24.46
C ASN A 78 -16.96 2.00 -23.13
N VAL A 79 -15.66 2.23 -23.15
CA VAL A 79 -14.86 2.45 -21.91
C VAL A 79 -15.34 3.71 -21.19
N GLU A 80 -15.51 4.82 -21.91
CA GLU A 80 -15.95 6.11 -21.37
C GLU A 80 -17.34 6.06 -20.70
N LYS A 81 -18.19 5.10 -21.08
CA LYS A 81 -19.49 4.85 -20.41
C LYS A 81 -19.34 4.18 -19.06
N GLN A 82 -18.21 3.56 -18.75
CA GLN A 82 -18.01 2.70 -17.60
C GLN A 82 -17.05 3.31 -16.57
N VAL A 83 -16.03 4.03 -17.02
CA VAL A 83 -15.01 4.64 -16.17
C VAL A 83 -14.56 5.98 -16.76
N LYS A 84 -14.38 6.98 -15.90
CA LYS A 84 -13.87 8.30 -16.29
C LYS A 84 -12.35 8.24 -16.34
N VAL A 85 -11.78 8.31 -17.54
CA VAL A 85 -10.34 8.31 -17.78
C VAL A 85 -9.88 9.74 -18.06
N SER A 86 -8.96 10.25 -17.25
CA SER A 86 -8.43 11.62 -17.38
C SER A 86 -7.05 11.67 -18.04
N LYS A 87 -6.34 10.54 -18.08
CA LYS A 87 -4.98 10.44 -18.64
C LYS A 87 -4.75 9.06 -19.26
N VAL A 88 -3.91 9.03 -20.30
CA VAL A 88 -3.37 7.80 -20.84
C VAL A 88 -1.85 7.87 -20.92
N TYR A 89 -1.19 6.73 -20.76
CA TYR A 89 0.21 6.56 -21.04
C TYR A 89 0.39 5.71 -22.29
N LEU A 90 1.08 6.26 -23.29
CA LEU A 90 1.31 5.66 -24.59
C LEU A 90 2.75 5.14 -24.66
N GLU A 91 2.91 3.84 -24.60
CA GLU A 91 4.24 3.22 -24.59
C GLU A 91 4.88 3.27 -25.97
N THR A 92 6.03 3.90 -26.06
CA THR A 92 6.75 4.09 -27.32
C THR A 92 7.71 2.96 -27.65
N THR A 93 8.14 2.20 -26.65
CA THR A 93 9.17 1.15 -26.81
C THR A 93 8.93 -0.05 -25.91
N ARG A 94 9.09 -1.25 -26.49
CA ARG A 94 9.08 -2.56 -25.79
C ARG A 94 9.72 -3.63 -26.69
N ASN A 95 10.41 -4.63 -26.10
CA ASN A 95 11.08 -5.70 -26.85
C ASN A 95 12.01 -5.17 -27.96
N ASN A 96 12.81 -4.14 -27.65
CA ASN A 96 13.68 -3.42 -28.57
C ASN A 96 12.95 -2.71 -29.75
N GLY A 97 11.61 -2.80 -29.83
CA GLY A 97 10.82 -2.03 -30.77
C GLY A 97 10.77 -0.55 -30.40
N LEU A 98 10.48 0.29 -31.38
CA LEU A 98 10.24 1.72 -31.22
C LEU A 98 9.10 2.13 -32.16
N ALA A 99 8.07 2.76 -31.63
CA ALA A 99 6.95 3.27 -32.41
C ALA A 99 7.42 4.39 -33.37
N THR A 100 6.71 4.55 -34.48
CA THR A 100 6.98 5.68 -35.38
C THR A 100 6.34 6.96 -34.83
N ALA A 101 6.88 8.11 -35.23
CA ALA A 101 6.33 9.42 -34.86
C ALA A 101 4.84 9.54 -35.24
N ASP A 102 4.45 9.07 -36.43
CA ASP A 102 3.07 9.13 -36.92
C ASP A 102 2.12 8.27 -36.06
N GLU A 103 2.55 7.08 -35.63
CA GLU A 103 1.77 6.21 -34.73
C GLU A 103 1.54 6.91 -33.38
N VAL A 104 2.60 7.48 -32.79
CA VAL A 104 2.55 8.19 -31.51
C VAL A 104 1.64 9.42 -31.61
N GLU A 105 1.83 10.28 -32.62
CA GLU A 105 1.06 11.52 -32.75
C GLU A 105 -0.42 11.23 -33.09
N THR A 106 -0.71 10.17 -33.84
CA THR A 106 -2.08 9.73 -34.10
C THR A 106 -2.81 9.35 -32.81
N MET A 107 -2.18 8.53 -31.98
CA MET A 107 -2.74 8.13 -30.70
C MET A 107 -2.86 9.32 -29.73
N LYS A 108 -1.82 10.14 -29.63
CA LYS A 108 -1.81 11.35 -28.80
C LYS A 108 -2.96 12.30 -29.20
N LYS A 109 -3.10 12.58 -30.50
CA LYS A 109 -4.19 13.43 -31.02
C LYS A 109 -5.56 12.85 -30.70
N PHE A 110 -5.76 11.53 -30.84
CA PHE A 110 -7.03 10.88 -30.55
C PHE A 110 -7.50 11.18 -29.12
N PHE A 111 -6.61 11.12 -28.12
CA PHE A 111 -6.93 11.36 -26.72
C PHE A 111 -7.03 12.85 -26.40
N THR A 112 -6.10 13.66 -26.89
CA THR A 112 -6.12 15.11 -26.62
C THR A 112 -7.34 15.81 -27.22
N ASP A 113 -7.83 15.37 -28.37
CA ASP A 113 -9.10 15.87 -28.97
C ASP A 113 -10.31 15.57 -28.05
N ARG A 114 -10.20 14.59 -27.14
CA ARG A 114 -11.23 14.23 -26.13
C ARG A 114 -10.98 14.87 -24.77
N GLY A 115 -9.99 15.73 -24.67
CA GLY A 115 -9.60 16.35 -23.39
C GLY A 115 -8.87 15.41 -22.43
N ILE A 116 -8.45 14.22 -22.89
CA ILE A 116 -7.67 13.25 -22.11
C ILE A 116 -6.18 13.56 -22.26
N LYS A 117 -5.45 13.74 -21.16
CA LYS A 117 -4.00 13.97 -21.18
C LYS A 117 -3.31 12.73 -21.74
N ALA A 118 -2.38 12.92 -22.68
CA ALA A 118 -1.53 11.85 -23.19
C ALA A 118 -0.10 12.05 -22.70
N SER A 119 0.46 11.02 -22.08
CA SER A 119 1.84 10.92 -21.58
C SER A 119 2.54 9.74 -22.23
N GLY A 120 3.88 9.72 -22.22
CA GLY A 120 4.68 8.64 -22.80
C GLY A 120 4.92 7.50 -21.81
N GLY A 121 5.13 6.30 -22.35
CA GLY A 121 5.60 5.14 -21.59
C GLY A 121 6.82 4.52 -22.25
N MET A 122 7.67 3.86 -21.46
CA MET A 122 8.84 3.13 -21.93
C MET A 122 8.97 1.78 -21.22
N GLY A 123 8.87 0.67 -21.98
CA GLY A 123 9.17 -0.68 -21.51
C GLY A 123 10.56 -1.10 -22.01
N LEU A 124 11.56 -1.13 -21.14
CA LEU A 124 12.96 -1.28 -21.52
C LEU A 124 13.44 -2.75 -21.42
N THR A 125 12.78 -3.62 -22.19
CA THR A 125 13.19 -5.01 -22.40
C THR A 125 13.71 -5.23 -23.80
N THR A 126 14.61 -6.20 -23.96
CA THR A 126 14.99 -6.72 -25.28
C THR A 126 14.16 -7.92 -25.69
N ASN A 127 13.73 -8.74 -24.73
CA ASN A 127 12.86 -9.90 -24.96
C ASN A 127 12.12 -10.31 -23.68
N GLU A 128 10.83 -10.02 -23.61
CA GLU A 128 9.97 -10.45 -22.50
C GLU A 128 9.82 -11.98 -22.42
N GLY A 129 9.77 -12.65 -23.55
CA GLY A 129 9.64 -14.12 -23.61
C GLY A 129 10.85 -14.87 -23.07
N ASN A 130 11.98 -14.22 -22.92
CA ASN A 130 13.22 -14.76 -22.36
C ASN A 130 13.48 -14.20 -20.95
N GLY A 131 12.56 -14.43 -20.02
CA GLY A 131 12.73 -14.01 -18.62
C GLY A 131 12.86 -12.50 -18.43
N PHE A 132 12.14 -11.71 -19.23
CA PHE A 132 12.21 -10.24 -19.23
C PHE A 132 13.65 -9.73 -19.40
N GLN A 133 14.36 -10.24 -20.41
CA GLN A 133 15.74 -9.87 -20.66
C GLN A 133 15.90 -8.35 -20.80
N SER A 134 16.73 -7.77 -19.93
CA SER A 134 17.07 -6.34 -19.97
C SER A 134 18.05 -6.02 -21.11
N PHE A 135 18.19 -4.73 -21.42
CA PHE A 135 19.29 -4.26 -22.24
C PHE A 135 20.64 -4.53 -21.58
N ASP A 136 21.69 -4.63 -22.39
CA ASP A 136 23.06 -4.58 -21.90
C ASP A 136 23.49 -3.12 -21.73
N TYR A 137 23.31 -2.62 -20.52
CA TYR A 137 23.66 -1.25 -20.16
C TYR A 137 25.18 -1.00 -20.05
N SER A 138 25.99 -2.05 -20.06
CA SER A 138 27.47 -1.95 -20.12
C SER A 138 27.97 -1.83 -21.55
N SER A 139 27.22 -2.35 -22.55
CA SER A 139 27.64 -2.31 -23.94
C SER A 139 27.41 -0.94 -24.59
N PRO A 140 28.32 -0.44 -25.45
CA PRO A 140 28.11 0.82 -26.19
C PRO A 140 26.84 0.83 -27.03
N ALA A 141 26.48 -0.29 -27.64
CA ALA A 141 25.29 -0.41 -28.48
C ALA A 141 23.98 -0.33 -27.65
N GLY A 142 23.94 -1.03 -26.51
CA GLY A 142 22.81 -0.95 -25.58
C GLY A 142 22.62 0.47 -25.05
N ARG A 143 23.69 1.11 -24.61
CA ARG A 143 23.67 2.50 -24.13
C ARG A 143 23.16 3.49 -25.19
N ALA A 144 23.64 3.37 -26.43
CA ALA A 144 23.20 4.22 -27.54
C ALA A 144 21.71 4.04 -27.83
N ARG A 145 21.23 2.78 -27.81
CA ARG A 145 19.82 2.46 -28.08
C ARG A 145 18.86 3.02 -27.00
N ILE A 146 19.23 2.88 -25.73
CA ILE A 146 18.44 3.44 -24.61
C ILE A 146 18.33 4.95 -24.72
N LYS A 147 19.45 5.63 -24.98
CA LYS A 147 19.48 7.07 -25.18
C LYS A 147 18.57 7.50 -26.34
N GLU A 148 18.63 6.81 -27.48
CA GLU A 148 17.74 7.05 -28.62
C GLU A 148 16.26 6.96 -28.24
N MET A 149 15.88 5.90 -27.48
CA MET A 149 14.51 5.68 -27.04
C MET A 149 14.03 6.78 -26.08
N ALA A 150 14.88 7.18 -25.11
CA ALA A 150 14.56 8.25 -24.18
C ALA A 150 14.39 9.60 -24.88
N GLU A 151 15.29 9.95 -25.79
CA GLU A 151 15.19 11.18 -26.57
C GLU A 151 13.97 11.19 -27.49
N PHE A 152 13.69 10.06 -28.16
CA PHE A 152 12.49 9.92 -28.99
C PHE A 152 11.22 10.18 -28.17
N THR A 153 11.06 9.48 -27.04
CA THR A 153 9.87 9.61 -26.21
C THR A 153 9.70 11.04 -25.68
N ALA A 154 10.80 11.68 -25.25
CA ALA A 154 10.77 13.03 -24.72
C ALA A 154 10.47 14.11 -25.79
N ARG A 155 10.74 13.87 -27.07
CA ARG A 155 10.32 14.78 -28.16
C ARG A 155 8.79 14.82 -28.33
N HIS A 156 8.12 13.73 -27.98
CA HIS A 156 6.67 13.59 -28.16
C HIS A 156 5.85 13.91 -26.91
N PHE A 157 6.43 13.80 -25.70
CA PHE A 157 5.70 13.91 -24.44
C PHE A 157 6.40 14.78 -23.40
N ASP A 158 5.61 15.59 -22.68
CA ASP A 158 6.08 16.38 -21.53
C ASP A 158 6.09 15.57 -20.21
N GLU A 159 5.60 14.33 -20.23
CA GLU A 159 5.62 13.41 -19.09
C GLU A 159 5.84 11.99 -19.61
N ILE A 160 6.74 11.25 -18.96
CA ILE A 160 7.12 9.88 -19.33
C ILE A 160 7.13 9.01 -18.07
N ILE A 161 6.62 7.77 -18.19
CA ILE A 161 6.78 6.74 -17.17
C ILE A 161 7.66 5.61 -17.70
N LEU A 162 8.61 5.17 -16.88
CA LEU A 162 9.35 3.94 -17.11
C LEU A 162 8.59 2.78 -16.47
N ASP A 163 8.28 1.73 -17.25
CA ASP A 163 7.69 0.49 -16.74
C ASP A 163 8.72 -0.26 -15.87
N ASP A 164 8.27 -1.13 -14.98
CA ASP A 164 9.11 -1.87 -14.01
C ASP A 164 10.08 -2.88 -14.65
N PHE A 165 10.15 -2.95 -15.96
CA PHE A 165 11.22 -3.63 -16.69
C PHE A 165 12.52 -2.80 -16.83
N TYR A 166 12.59 -1.67 -16.15
CA TYR A 166 13.80 -0.85 -16.05
C TYR A 166 14.73 -1.37 -14.97
N PHE A 167 15.38 -2.49 -15.24
CA PHE A 167 16.32 -3.18 -14.35
C PHE A 167 17.45 -3.86 -15.13
N SER A 168 18.46 -4.38 -14.44
CA SER A 168 19.57 -5.12 -15.04
C SER A 168 19.59 -6.58 -14.58
N ASN A 169 19.32 -7.52 -15.50
CA ASN A 169 19.55 -8.96 -15.28
C ASN A 169 20.62 -9.55 -16.22
N ASN A 170 21.25 -8.73 -17.02
CA ASN A 170 22.30 -9.15 -17.95
C ASN A 170 23.58 -9.60 -17.21
N LYS A 171 24.22 -10.65 -17.74
CA LYS A 171 25.52 -11.20 -17.31
C LYS A 171 26.37 -11.56 -18.53
N GLY A 172 26.26 -10.80 -19.62
CA GLY A 172 27.13 -10.91 -20.79
C GLY A 172 28.56 -10.45 -20.48
N ASP A 173 29.46 -10.63 -21.45
CA ASP A 173 30.91 -10.38 -21.28
C ASP A 173 31.20 -8.93 -20.87
N ASP A 174 30.51 -7.95 -21.47
CA ASP A 174 30.64 -6.53 -21.11
C ASP A 174 30.22 -6.26 -19.66
N ALA A 175 29.10 -6.84 -19.21
CA ALA A 175 28.64 -6.69 -17.85
C ALA A 175 29.54 -7.38 -16.82
N ILE A 176 30.13 -8.54 -17.16
CA ILE A 176 31.10 -9.25 -16.32
C ILE A 176 32.40 -8.42 -16.21
N ALA A 177 32.90 -7.89 -17.32
CA ALA A 177 34.07 -7.06 -17.34
C ALA A 177 33.89 -5.77 -16.54
N ASP A 178 32.77 -5.07 -16.75
CA ASP A 178 32.43 -3.82 -16.05
C ASP A 178 32.22 -4.05 -14.54
N LYS A 179 31.58 -5.16 -14.14
CA LYS A 179 31.41 -5.53 -12.75
C LYS A 179 32.69 -5.60 -11.96
N GLY A 180 33.72 -6.20 -12.55
CA GLY A 180 35.02 -6.44 -11.88
C GLY A 180 34.84 -7.20 -10.56
N SER A 181 35.45 -6.72 -9.48
CA SER A 181 35.43 -7.35 -8.16
C SER A 181 34.15 -7.03 -7.31
N ARG A 182 33.27 -6.13 -7.77
CA ARG A 182 32.05 -5.77 -7.07
C ARG A 182 31.10 -6.98 -6.95
N SER A 183 30.22 -6.98 -5.92
CA SER A 183 29.08 -7.90 -5.92
C SER A 183 28.12 -7.54 -7.07
N TRP A 184 27.24 -8.48 -7.48
CA TRP A 184 26.23 -8.18 -8.52
C TRP A 184 25.26 -7.10 -8.07
N THR A 185 24.89 -7.07 -6.80
CA THR A 185 24.01 -6.05 -6.25
C THR A 185 24.65 -4.66 -6.32
N GLN A 186 25.88 -4.52 -5.80
CA GLN A 186 26.62 -3.27 -5.86
C GLN A 186 26.80 -2.78 -7.30
N PHE A 187 27.25 -3.67 -8.19
CA PHE A 187 27.44 -3.34 -9.61
C PHE A 187 26.15 -2.84 -10.26
N ARG A 188 25.03 -3.56 -10.04
CA ARG A 188 23.76 -3.22 -10.69
C ARG A 188 23.17 -1.92 -10.17
N THR A 189 23.24 -1.64 -8.87
CA THR A 189 22.75 -0.37 -8.32
C THR A 189 23.58 0.80 -8.85
N GLU A 190 24.92 0.72 -8.81
CA GLU A 190 25.80 1.75 -9.38
C GLU A 190 25.59 1.94 -10.89
N LEU A 191 25.43 0.83 -11.64
CA LEU A 191 25.16 0.87 -13.09
C LEU A 191 23.85 1.59 -13.38
N MET A 192 22.76 1.20 -12.71
CA MET A 192 21.43 1.75 -12.99
C MET A 192 21.30 3.21 -12.56
N ASP A 193 21.96 3.63 -11.50
CA ASP A 193 22.10 5.06 -11.13
C ASP A 193 22.75 5.88 -12.25
N GLY A 194 23.84 5.37 -12.83
CA GLY A 194 24.52 6.00 -13.98
C GLY A 194 23.62 6.02 -15.22
N VAL A 195 22.99 4.90 -15.55
CA VAL A 195 22.04 4.79 -16.67
C VAL A 195 20.89 5.77 -16.51
N SER A 196 20.33 5.88 -15.30
CA SER A 196 19.22 6.80 -15.00
C SER A 196 19.59 8.25 -15.31
N ARG A 197 20.80 8.69 -14.89
CA ARG A 197 21.26 10.07 -15.12
C ARG A 197 21.66 10.29 -16.59
N ASP A 198 22.50 9.39 -17.14
CA ASP A 198 23.22 9.65 -18.38
C ASP A 198 22.47 9.21 -19.63
N LEU A 199 21.57 8.21 -19.51
CA LEU A 199 20.89 7.64 -20.69
C LEU A 199 19.39 7.94 -20.69
N ILE A 200 18.79 8.27 -19.55
CA ILE A 200 17.35 8.55 -19.45
C ILE A 200 17.12 10.03 -19.17
N VAL A 201 17.40 10.48 -17.94
CA VAL A 201 16.99 11.82 -17.47
C VAL A 201 17.74 12.93 -18.20
N GLY A 202 19.06 12.83 -18.30
CA GLY A 202 19.89 13.81 -19.02
C GLY A 202 19.50 13.97 -20.49
N PRO A 203 19.49 12.91 -21.31
CA PRO A 203 19.09 13.00 -22.71
C PRO A 203 17.65 13.45 -22.93
N ALA A 204 16.69 12.94 -22.12
CA ALA A 204 15.30 13.34 -22.23
C ALA A 204 15.13 14.85 -21.98
N LYS A 205 15.75 15.38 -20.91
CA LYS A 205 15.68 16.80 -20.56
C LYS A 205 16.50 17.68 -21.51
N ALA A 206 17.52 17.13 -22.19
CA ALA A 206 18.25 17.86 -23.22
C ALA A 206 17.40 18.16 -24.45
N VAL A 207 16.51 17.24 -24.84
CA VAL A 207 15.59 17.43 -25.99
C VAL A 207 14.27 18.09 -25.57
N ASN A 208 13.83 17.88 -24.35
CA ASN A 208 12.62 18.49 -23.77
C ASN A 208 12.85 18.88 -22.30
N PRO A 209 13.28 20.11 -22.01
CA PRO A 209 13.57 20.55 -20.63
C PRO A 209 12.35 20.48 -19.68
N LYS A 210 11.13 20.41 -20.22
CA LYS A 210 9.89 20.31 -19.42
C LYS A 210 9.52 18.87 -19.10
N CYS A 211 10.21 17.90 -19.69
CA CYS A 211 9.86 16.49 -19.54
C CYS A 211 9.93 16.06 -18.07
N HIS A 212 8.79 15.62 -17.55
CA HIS A 212 8.64 15.06 -16.20
C HIS A 212 8.80 13.54 -16.28
N ILE A 213 9.78 12.98 -15.62
CA ILE A 213 10.18 11.58 -15.79
C ILE A 213 9.89 10.81 -14.51
N ILE A 214 9.10 9.75 -14.64
CA ILE A 214 8.59 8.92 -13.56
C ILE A 214 9.23 7.54 -13.66
N ILE A 215 9.78 7.03 -12.56
CA ILE A 215 10.19 5.63 -12.45
C ILE A 215 9.10 4.82 -11.76
N LYS A 216 8.70 3.68 -12.34
CA LYS A 216 7.82 2.71 -11.67
C LYS A 216 8.66 1.64 -10.99
N TYR A 217 8.44 1.46 -9.68
CA TYR A 217 8.96 0.32 -8.95
C TYR A 217 7.98 -0.86 -8.98
N PRO A 218 8.47 -2.10 -9.08
CA PRO A 218 7.60 -3.28 -9.18
C PRO A 218 6.84 -3.59 -7.89
N ASN A 219 5.91 -4.53 -7.98
CA ASN A 219 5.03 -4.95 -6.88
C ASN A 219 5.70 -5.86 -5.82
N TRP A 220 6.99 -6.15 -5.93
CA TRP A 220 7.77 -6.83 -4.87
C TRP A 220 8.71 -5.81 -4.23
N TYR A 221 8.43 -5.39 -3.01
CA TYR A 221 9.24 -4.35 -2.33
C TYR A 221 10.46 -4.91 -1.58
N GLU A 222 10.71 -6.18 -1.69
CA GLU A 222 11.88 -6.85 -1.14
C GLU A 222 12.91 -7.13 -2.24
N SER A 223 14.19 -7.02 -1.89
CA SER A 223 15.32 -7.34 -2.78
C SER A 223 15.41 -6.54 -4.09
N PHE A 224 14.91 -5.33 -4.14
CA PHE A 224 14.99 -4.44 -5.29
C PHE A 224 16.43 -4.25 -5.82
N GLN A 225 17.38 -4.08 -4.90
CA GLN A 225 18.79 -3.87 -5.22
C GLN A 225 19.43 -5.05 -5.98
N GLY A 226 18.87 -6.23 -5.88
CA GLY A 226 19.34 -7.41 -6.64
C GLY A 226 19.20 -7.26 -8.16
N LEU A 227 18.28 -6.41 -8.60
CA LEU A 227 18.02 -6.06 -10.00
C LEU A 227 18.55 -4.67 -10.39
N GLY A 228 19.09 -3.91 -9.45
CA GLY A 228 19.69 -2.60 -9.69
C GLY A 228 18.82 -1.40 -9.27
N TYR A 229 17.62 -1.61 -8.73
CA TYR A 229 16.87 -0.51 -8.14
C TYR A 229 17.55 -0.03 -6.85
N ASP A 230 17.98 1.21 -6.83
CA ASP A 230 18.59 1.84 -5.66
C ASP A 230 17.62 2.83 -5.03
N LEU A 231 16.85 2.35 -4.04
CA LEU A 231 15.85 3.17 -3.36
C LEU A 231 16.45 4.29 -2.50
N ALA A 232 17.76 4.27 -2.27
CA ALA A 232 18.46 5.33 -1.56
C ALA A 232 18.87 6.49 -2.48
N VAL A 233 18.95 6.26 -3.79
CA VAL A 233 19.52 7.21 -4.77
C VAL A 233 18.55 7.51 -5.92
N GLU A 234 17.99 6.48 -6.56
CA GLU A 234 17.12 6.65 -7.75
C GLU A 234 15.90 7.56 -7.54
N PRO A 235 15.18 7.52 -6.39
CA PRO A 235 14.06 8.43 -6.17
C PRO A 235 14.41 9.91 -6.34
N ASP A 236 15.65 10.29 -6.09
CA ASP A 236 16.13 11.67 -6.25
C ASP A 236 16.63 12.00 -7.66
N ILE A 237 16.89 10.99 -8.49
CA ILE A 237 17.27 11.18 -9.90
C ILE A 237 16.04 11.51 -10.75
N PHE A 238 14.93 10.81 -10.51
CA PHE A 238 13.67 11.00 -11.23
C PHE A 238 12.81 12.10 -10.63
N ASP A 239 11.96 12.71 -11.45
CA ASP A 239 11.06 13.78 -10.97
C ASP A 239 9.96 13.21 -10.03
N ALA A 240 9.46 12.01 -10.35
CA ALA A 240 8.49 11.29 -9.54
C ALA A 240 8.72 9.78 -9.57
N ILE A 241 8.03 9.09 -8.67
CA ILE A 241 7.98 7.63 -8.62
C ILE A 241 6.54 7.15 -8.82
N TYR A 242 6.39 5.90 -9.20
CA TYR A 242 5.13 5.19 -9.32
C TYR A 242 5.25 3.80 -8.68
N THR A 243 4.19 3.31 -8.09
CA THR A 243 4.22 2.05 -7.34
C THR A 243 3.49 0.95 -8.10
N GLY A 244 4.14 -0.20 -8.33
CA GLY A 244 3.45 -1.41 -8.74
C GLY A 244 2.63 -1.95 -7.56
N THR A 245 1.32 -2.12 -7.75
CA THR A 245 0.40 -2.57 -6.70
C THR A 245 -0.39 -3.81 -7.12
N GLU A 246 0.16 -4.57 -8.07
CA GLU A 246 -0.46 -5.75 -8.66
C GLU A 246 -0.39 -6.96 -7.71
N THR A 247 -1.19 -6.99 -6.66
CA THR A 247 -1.26 -8.12 -5.71
C THR A 247 -1.97 -9.32 -6.30
N ARG A 248 -2.86 -9.11 -7.26
CA ARG A 248 -3.59 -10.14 -8.04
C ARG A 248 -4.24 -11.21 -7.16
N ASN A 249 -3.55 -12.31 -6.91
CA ASN A 249 -4.05 -13.45 -6.14
C ASN A 249 -3.00 -13.91 -5.11
N ALA A 250 -3.31 -13.78 -3.82
CA ALA A 250 -2.44 -14.20 -2.73
C ALA A 250 -2.09 -15.70 -2.75
N GLU A 251 -2.95 -16.54 -3.33
CA GLU A 251 -2.72 -17.98 -3.50
C GLU A 251 -1.97 -18.31 -4.80
N GLY A 252 -1.76 -17.31 -5.66
CA GLY A 252 -1.10 -17.45 -6.96
C GLY A 252 0.43 -17.49 -6.87
N GLY A 253 1.07 -17.40 -8.04
CA GLY A 253 2.52 -17.61 -8.17
C GLY A 253 3.39 -16.67 -7.36
N GLN A 254 2.96 -15.41 -7.13
CA GLN A 254 3.72 -14.43 -6.34
C GLN A 254 3.37 -14.44 -4.85
N ARG A 255 2.18 -14.93 -4.47
CA ARG A 255 1.68 -15.01 -3.09
C ARG A 255 1.69 -13.68 -2.32
N LEU A 256 1.48 -12.57 -3.02
CA LEU A 256 1.43 -11.26 -2.42
C LEU A 256 0.08 -11.06 -1.70
N GLN A 257 0.14 -10.50 -0.50
CA GLN A 257 -1.07 -10.22 0.28
C GLN A 257 -1.78 -8.95 -0.23
N SER A 258 -3.12 -8.89 -0.14
CA SER A 258 -3.89 -7.73 -0.65
C SER A 258 -3.46 -6.41 0.01
N TYR A 259 -3.20 -6.41 1.31
CA TYR A 259 -2.74 -5.24 2.07
C TYR A 259 -1.46 -4.60 1.50
N GLN A 260 -0.64 -5.35 0.77
CA GLN A 260 0.59 -4.86 0.16
C GLN A 260 0.35 -3.68 -0.80
N SER A 261 -0.80 -3.67 -1.51
CA SER A 261 -1.12 -2.55 -2.42
C SER A 261 -1.13 -1.21 -1.68
N TYR A 262 -1.65 -1.17 -0.44
CA TYR A 262 -1.57 0.00 0.43
C TYR A 262 -0.16 0.21 0.99
N LEU A 263 0.39 -0.82 1.63
CA LEU A 263 1.62 -0.74 2.40
C LEU A 263 2.81 -0.28 1.56
N GLN A 264 2.98 -0.87 0.39
CA GLN A 264 4.06 -0.51 -0.53
C GLN A 264 3.88 0.91 -1.07
N THR A 265 2.65 1.29 -1.40
CA THR A 265 2.35 2.65 -1.88
C THR A 265 2.70 3.69 -0.80
N GLU A 266 2.29 3.45 0.45
CA GLU A 266 2.61 4.34 1.56
C GLU A 266 4.12 4.40 1.83
N TRP A 267 4.83 3.27 1.77
CA TRP A 267 6.28 3.26 1.92
C TRP A 267 6.99 4.14 0.89
N PHE A 268 6.56 4.07 -0.38
CA PHE A 268 7.10 4.96 -1.41
C PHE A 268 6.72 6.43 -1.19
N CYS A 269 5.56 6.71 -0.60
CA CYS A 269 5.23 8.05 -0.13
C CYS A 269 6.18 8.54 0.97
N ARG A 270 6.67 7.64 1.83
CA ARG A 270 7.68 7.95 2.87
C ARG A 270 9.10 8.10 2.29
N ILE A 271 9.46 7.32 1.28
CA ILE A 271 10.76 7.44 0.58
C ILE A 271 10.85 8.78 -0.16
N LYS A 272 9.81 9.16 -0.91
CA LYS A 272 9.75 10.43 -1.65
C LYS A 272 8.49 11.21 -1.28
N PRO A 273 8.51 12.00 -0.19
CA PRO A 273 7.35 12.77 0.25
C PRO A 273 6.83 13.71 -0.85
N GLY A 274 5.55 13.54 -1.20
CA GLY A 274 4.91 14.29 -2.28
C GLY A 274 5.33 13.91 -3.70
N GLY A 275 6.21 12.92 -3.86
CA GLY A 275 6.73 12.49 -5.16
C GLY A 275 6.23 11.13 -5.65
N ASN A 276 5.43 10.40 -4.87
CA ASN A 276 4.75 9.21 -5.38
C ASN A 276 3.50 9.63 -6.14
N GLN A 277 3.54 9.51 -7.47
CA GLN A 277 2.48 10.02 -8.34
C GLN A 277 1.30 9.06 -8.45
N GLY A 278 1.46 7.76 -8.20
CA GLY A 278 0.36 6.83 -8.31
C GLY A 278 0.71 5.37 -8.07
N GLY A 279 -0.32 4.55 -8.23
CA GLY A 279 -0.19 3.10 -8.20
C GLY A 279 -0.74 2.44 -9.46
N TRP A 280 -0.16 1.32 -9.81
CA TRP A 280 -0.42 0.58 -11.04
C TRP A 280 -1.04 -0.77 -10.69
N ILE A 281 -2.28 -1.00 -11.12
CA ILE A 281 -3.04 -2.21 -10.86
C ILE A 281 -3.22 -3.06 -12.12
N ASP A 282 -3.38 -4.38 -11.92
CA ASP A 282 -3.59 -5.36 -12.97
C ASP A 282 -4.53 -6.48 -12.48
N GLY A 283 -5.36 -7.01 -13.34
CA GLY A 283 -6.23 -8.14 -13.00
C GLY A 283 -7.47 -8.29 -13.86
N GLY A 284 -8.31 -9.27 -13.50
CA GLY A 284 -9.47 -9.69 -14.27
C GLY A 284 -10.78 -8.93 -14.02
N GLY A 285 -10.78 -7.93 -13.13
CA GLY A 285 -11.99 -7.18 -12.77
C GLY A 285 -12.87 -7.85 -11.71
N ASP A 286 -12.35 -8.84 -11.00
CA ASP A 286 -12.98 -9.51 -9.86
C ASP A 286 -12.88 -8.67 -8.57
N ALA A 287 -13.29 -9.24 -7.44
CA ALA A 287 -13.22 -8.57 -6.14
C ALA A 287 -11.79 -8.14 -5.78
N ARG A 288 -10.78 -8.94 -6.09
CA ARG A 288 -9.36 -8.62 -5.83
C ARG A 288 -8.86 -7.45 -6.66
N TYR A 289 -9.37 -7.28 -7.88
CA TYR A 289 -9.08 -6.10 -8.69
C TYR A 289 -9.64 -4.83 -8.03
N ALA A 290 -10.85 -4.92 -7.46
CA ALA A 290 -11.44 -3.82 -6.70
C ALA A 290 -10.63 -3.51 -5.43
N GLU A 291 -10.17 -4.53 -4.71
CA GLU A 291 -9.30 -4.40 -3.53
C GLU A 291 -7.99 -3.71 -3.87
N GLN A 292 -7.28 -4.12 -4.93
CA GLN A 292 -6.08 -3.41 -5.40
C GLN A 292 -6.34 -1.93 -5.66
N PHE A 293 -7.48 -1.63 -6.31
CA PHE A 293 -7.89 -0.26 -6.61
C PHE A 293 -8.09 0.55 -5.32
N TRP A 294 -8.82 -0.01 -4.36
CA TRP A 294 -9.11 0.67 -3.10
C TRP A 294 -7.85 0.87 -2.25
N ASP A 295 -7.12 -0.21 -2.02
CA ASP A 295 -5.95 -0.22 -1.15
C ASP A 295 -4.85 0.72 -1.67
N THR A 296 -4.62 0.76 -2.98
CA THR A 296 -3.72 1.72 -3.61
C THR A 296 -4.10 3.16 -3.28
N LEU A 297 -5.39 3.50 -3.43
CA LEU A 297 -5.86 4.86 -3.19
C LEU A 297 -6.03 5.20 -1.70
N PHE A 298 -6.18 4.21 -0.81
CA PHE A 298 -6.15 4.45 0.63
C PHE A 298 -4.83 5.08 1.11
N ALA A 299 -3.73 4.86 0.39
CA ALA A 299 -2.46 5.54 0.59
C ALA A 299 -2.44 7.01 0.08
N LYS A 300 -3.55 7.53 -0.46
CA LYS A 300 -3.71 8.95 -0.86
C LYS A 300 -2.85 9.40 -2.03
N VAL A 301 -2.42 8.50 -2.89
CA VAL A 301 -1.74 8.88 -4.15
C VAL A 301 -2.71 9.54 -5.13
N PRO A 302 -2.23 10.50 -5.96
CA PRO A 302 -3.10 11.28 -6.84
C PRO A 302 -3.59 10.56 -8.10
N GLU A 303 -2.97 9.42 -8.45
CA GLU A 303 -3.32 8.67 -9.68
C GLU A 303 -3.44 7.18 -9.43
N ILE A 304 -4.31 6.53 -10.18
CA ILE A 304 -4.36 5.09 -10.31
C ILE A 304 -4.30 4.68 -11.77
N MET A 305 -3.40 3.77 -12.11
CA MET A 305 -3.16 3.27 -13.45
C MET A 305 -3.81 1.92 -13.65
N LEU A 306 -4.66 1.82 -14.66
CA LEU A 306 -5.26 0.56 -15.10
C LEU A 306 -4.37 -0.08 -16.18
N PHE A 307 -3.74 -1.17 -15.88
CA PHE A 307 -3.02 -1.99 -16.84
C PHE A 307 -3.92 -3.14 -17.31
N ASN A 308 -4.24 -3.32 -18.58
CA ASN A 308 -3.92 -2.42 -19.69
C ASN A 308 -5.18 -2.14 -20.52
N SER A 309 -5.03 -1.32 -21.57
CA SER A 309 -6.12 -0.93 -22.48
C SER A 309 -6.89 -2.13 -23.06
N GLN A 310 -6.23 -3.25 -23.39
CA GLN A 310 -6.91 -4.46 -23.91
C GLN A 310 -7.85 -5.07 -22.90
N GLN A 311 -7.48 -5.10 -21.61
CA GLN A 311 -8.33 -5.65 -20.56
C GLN A 311 -9.61 -4.82 -20.38
N ILE A 312 -9.49 -3.50 -20.37
CA ILE A 312 -10.63 -2.61 -20.16
C ILE A 312 -11.54 -2.46 -21.39
N MET A 313 -11.02 -2.73 -22.60
CA MET A 313 -11.81 -2.70 -23.84
C MET A 313 -12.52 -4.02 -24.15
N GLY A 314 -12.24 -5.09 -23.39
CA GLY A 314 -12.76 -6.43 -23.69
C GLY A 314 -12.12 -6.98 -24.96
N GLY A 315 -10.86 -7.36 -24.89
CA GLY A 315 -10.06 -7.76 -26.04
C GLY A 315 -10.80 -8.71 -26.98
N LEU A 316 -10.83 -8.37 -28.24
CA LEU A 316 -11.21 -9.30 -29.33
C LEU A 316 -10.31 -10.53 -29.19
N GLY A 317 -10.88 -11.64 -28.72
CA GLY A 317 -10.40 -12.99 -28.75
C GLY A 317 -8.91 -13.21 -29.09
N GLY A 318 -8.02 -12.70 -28.28
CA GLY A 318 -6.61 -13.01 -28.34
C GLY A 318 -6.34 -14.30 -27.61
N ARG A 319 -6.24 -15.42 -28.31
CA ARG A 319 -5.66 -16.66 -27.84
C ARG A 319 -4.31 -16.35 -27.19
N GLY A 320 -4.26 -16.48 -25.84
CA GLY A 320 -3.09 -16.91 -25.10
C GLY A 320 -1.77 -16.22 -25.38
N GLY A 321 -1.51 -15.13 -24.69
CA GLY A 321 -0.16 -14.87 -24.23
C GLY A 321 0.19 -15.85 -23.12
N ARG A 322 0.93 -16.93 -23.45
CA ARG A 322 1.69 -17.70 -22.47
C ARG A 322 2.81 -16.82 -21.93
N GLY A 323 2.59 -16.31 -20.73
CA GLY A 323 3.63 -15.53 -20.05
C GLY A 323 3.07 -14.89 -18.78
N GLY A 324 3.13 -15.59 -17.65
CA GLY A 324 2.72 -15.11 -16.36
C GLY A 324 1.39 -15.72 -15.91
N GLY A 325 1.46 -16.66 -14.98
CA GLY A 325 0.43 -17.31 -14.17
C GLY A 325 -1.03 -17.19 -14.60
N GLY A 326 -1.51 -18.16 -15.36
CA GLY A 326 -2.90 -18.26 -15.75
C GLY A 326 -3.81 -18.38 -14.52
N GLY A 327 -4.52 -17.31 -14.21
CA GLY A 327 -5.79 -17.40 -13.48
C GLY A 327 -6.85 -17.81 -14.49
N GLY A 328 -7.21 -19.10 -14.52
CA GLY A 328 -8.30 -19.60 -15.35
C GLY A 328 -9.60 -18.90 -14.99
N ALA A 329 -10.29 -18.37 -16.00
CA ALA A 329 -11.71 -18.12 -15.91
C ALA A 329 -12.40 -19.48 -15.71
N GLY A 330 -12.76 -19.79 -14.47
CA GLY A 330 -13.40 -21.06 -14.14
C GLY A 330 -13.34 -21.36 -12.65
N GLY A 331 -13.66 -20.42 -11.80
CA GLY A 331 -14.06 -20.67 -10.43
C GLY A 331 -15.47 -20.15 -10.27
N ALA A 332 -16.41 -21.04 -10.04
CA ALA A 332 -17.77 -20.68 -9.67
C ALA A 332 -17.70 -19.76 -8.47
N ALA A 333 -18.15 -18.51 -8.66
CA ALA A 333 -18.37 -17.56 -7.59
C ALA A 333 -19.30 -18.19 -6.57
N GLY A 334 -18.79 -18.43 -5.36
CA GLY A 334 -19.60 -18.84 -4.23
C GLY A 334 -20.53 -17.70 -3.83
N SER A 335 -21.70 -17.87 -4.05
CA SER A 335 -23.06 -17.51 -3.63
C SER A 335 -23.40 -16.12 -3.05
N GLU A 336 -22.60 -15.29 -2.45
CA GLU A 336 -23.06 -13.99 -1.91
C GLU A 336 -22.39 -12.76 -2.53
N ASP A 337 -21.17 -12.86 -3.03
CA ASP A 337 -20.52 -11.80 -3.81
C ASP A 337 -21.09 -11.63 -5.23
N ALA A 338 -21.83 -12.65 -5.71
CA ALA A 338 -22.54 -12.60 -6.98
C ALA A 338 -23.51 -11.40 -7.10
N GLY A 339 -23.98 -10.87 -5.96
CA GLY A 339 -25.00 -9.80 -5.97
C GLY A 339 -24.48 -8.45 -6.45
N VAL A 340 -23.39 -7.96 -5.94
CA VAL A 340 -22.86 -6.62 -6.31
C VAL A 340 -22.20 -6.69 -7.68
N LEU A 341 -21.32 -7.66 -7.90
CA LEU A 341 -20.63 -7.85 -9.19
C LEU A 341 -21.60 -8.26 -10.30
N ALA A 342 -22.61 -9.12 -10.02
CA ALA A 342 -23.65 -9.46 -10.98
C ALA A 342 -24.49 -8.25 -11.40
N ASN A 343 -24.82 -7.35 -10.45
CA ASN A 343 -25.52 -6.10 -10.76
C ASN A 343 -24.66 -5.14 -11.59
N LEU A 344 -23.34 -5.14 -11.38
CA LEU A 344 -22.40 -4.34 -12.19
C LEU A 344 -22.38 -4.80 -13.65
N MET A 345 -22.60 -6.08 -13.91
CA MET A 345 -22.57 -6.68 -15.25
C MET A 345 -23.92 -6.68 -15.96
N ALA A 346 -24.97 -6.11 -15.34
CA ALA A 346 -26.27 -5.96 -16.00
C ALA A 346 -26.12 -5.21 -17.33
N PRO A 347 -26.79 -5.67 -18.42
CA PRO A 347 -26.73 -4.99 -19.71
C PRO A 347 -27.18 -3.54 -19.61
N ILE A 348 -26.40 -2.64 -20.21
CA ILE A 348 -26.67 -1.20 -20.23
C ILE A 348 -27.51 -0.85 -21.45
N PRO A 349 -28.74 -0.31 -21.31
CA PRO A 349 -29.55 0.15 -22.46
C PRO A 349 -28.83 1.25 -23.23
N GLN A 350 -28.93 1.21 -24.55
CA GLN A 350 -28.39 2.23 -25.45
C GLN A 350 -29.53 3.10 -26.01
N PRO A 351 -29.24 4.34 -26.44
CA PRO A 351 -30.25 5.23 -27.02
C PRO A 351 -30.92 4.69 -28.30
N ASP A 352 -30.28 3.79 -29.03
CA ASP A 352 -30.79 3.14 -30.25
C ASP A 352 -31.66 1.89 -29.94
N GLY A 353 -31.94 1.62 -28.66
CA GLY A 353 -32.70 0.46 -28.21
C GLY A 353 -31.90 -0.85 -28.08
N SER A 354 -30.62 -0.86 -28.44
CA SER A 354 -29.72 -1.98 -28.21
C SER A 354 -29.27 -2.04 -26.74
N THR A 355 -28.61 -3.12 -26.36
CA THR A 355 -27.96 -3.25 -25.05
C THR A 355 -26.47 -3.46 -25.23
N TYR A 356 -25.70 -2.89 -24.32
CA TYR A 356 -24.26 -3.11 -24.22
C TYR A 356 -23.94 -3.96 -22.98
N THR A 357 -23.21 -5.05 -23.17
CA THR A 357 -22.70 -5.85 -22.05
C THR A 357 -21.44 -5.19 -21.50
N PRO A 358 -21.40 -4.78 -20.22
CA PRO A 358 -20.23 -4.14 -19.62
C PRO A 358 -18.98 -5.02 -19.72
N ASN A 359 -17.82 -4.36 -19.83
CA ASN A 359 -16.55 -5.02 -19.60
C ASN A 359 -16.31 -5.12 -18.08
N MET A 360 -15.99 -6.31 -17.57
CA MET A 360 -15.80 -6.54 -16.13
C MET A 360 -14.75 -5.59 -15.53
N VAL A 361 -13.57 -5.50 -16.14
CA VAL A 361 -12.46 -4.68 -15.64
C VAL A 361 -12.82 -3.19 -15.63
N ALA A 362 -13.32 -2.66 -16.76
CA ALA A 362 -13.71 -1.26 -16.85
C ALA A 362 -14.85 -0.90 -15.88
N ARG A 363 -15.83 -1.81 -15.74
CA ARG A 363 -16.97 -1.57 -14.85
C ARG A 363 -16.60 -1.63 -13.37
N THR A 364 -15.75 -2.60 -12.99
CA THR A 364 -15.23 -2.69 -11.61
C THR A 364 -14.36 -1.49 -11.27
N ALA A 365 -13.51 -1.03 -12.20
CA ALA A 365 -12.72 0.19 -12.01
C ALA A 365 -13.61 1.42 -11.83
N GLY A 366 -14.63 1.59 -12.69
CA GLY A 366 -15.58 2.71 -12.58
C GLY A 366 -16.35 2.70 -11.26
N TYR A 367 -16.89 1.55 -10.86
CA TYR A 367 -17.58 1.37 -9.59
C TYR A 367 -16.66 1.70 -8.39
N SER A 368 -15.44 1.16 -8.39
CA SER A 368 -14.45 1.43 -7.35
C SER A 368 -14.13 2.91 -7.24
N ALA A 369 -13.91 3.56 -8.37
CA ALA A 369 -13.61 4.98 -8.42
C ALA A 369 -14.79 5.84 -7.94
N GLU A 370 -16.03 5.52 -8.34
CA GLU A 370 -17.24 6.25 -7.91
C GLU A 370 -17.45 6.19 -6.40
N ILE A 371 -17.21 5.03 -5.78
CA ILE A 371 -17.32 4.88 -4.32
C ILE A 371 -16.23 5.69 -3.62
N LEU A 372 -14.97 5.55 -4.04
CA LEU A 372 -13.85 6.22 -3.40
C LEU A 372 -13.96 7.75 -3.52
N ASP A 373 -14.37 8.28 -4.66
CA ASP A 373 -14.49 9.73 -4.88
C ASP A 373 -15.48 10.41 -3.91
N ARG A 374 -16.41 9.65 -3.30
CA ARG A 374 -17.38 10.18 -2.33
C ARG A 374 -16.76 10.52 -0.98
N PHE A 375 -15.65 9.91 -0.60
CA PHE A 375 -15.08 10.07 0.74
C PHE A 375 -13.58 10.34 0.81
N MET A 376 -12.80 10.06 -0.24
CA MET A 376 -11.33 10.23 -0.23
C MET A 376 -10.87 11.62 0.21
N GLY A 377 -11.60 12.66 -0.18
CA GLY A 377 -11.34 14.04 0.26
C GLY A 377 -11.60 14.30 1.74
N LYS A 378 -12.29 13.38 2.44
CA LYS A 378 -12.59 13.50 3.88
C LYS A 378 -11.53 12.80 4.75
N LEU A 379 -10.68 11.93 4.16
CA LEU A 379 -9.60 11.25 4.87
C LEU A 379 -8.43 12.19 5.12
N GLY A 380 -7.78 12.03 6.26
CA GLY A 380 -6.51 12.67 6.59
C GLY A 380 -5.32 12.02 5.86
N ASN A 381 -4.12 12.22 6.40
CA ASN A 381 -2.93 11.52 5.96
C ASN A 381 -2.85 10.14 6.63
N PRO A 382 -2.40 9.09 5.92
CA PRO A 382 -2.20 7.78 6.50
C PRO A 382 -1.25 7.81 7.70
N VAL A 383 -1.59 7.06 8.74
CA VAL A 383 -0.76 6.84 9.93
C VAL A 383 -0.86 5.39 10.37
N GLY A 384 0.18 4.88 11.01
CA GLY A 384 0.22 3.50 11.45
C GLY A 384 1.28 3.26 12.53
N VAL A 385 1.63 2.01 12.72
CA VAL A 385 2.72 1.56 13.59
C VAL A 385 4.05 1.83 12.87
N PRO A 386 4.88 2.79 13.34
CA PRO A 386 6.16 3.06 12.71
C PRO A 386 7.04 1.82 12.69
N THR A 387 7.27 1.28 11.51
CA THR A 387 8.05 0.07 11.27
C THR A 387 9.30 0.45 10.49
N TYR A 388 10.46 0.35 11.11
CA TYR A 388 11.70 0.85 10.53
C TYR A 388 12.23 -0.10 9.46
N LYS A 389 12.23 0.36 8.22
CA LYS A 389 12.76 -0.33 7.05
C LYS A 389 13.68 0.61 6.26
N PRO A 390 15.01 0.56 6.49
CA PRO A 390 15.96 1.32 5.67
C PRO A 390 15.80 1.06 4.18
N CYS A 391 16.11 2.05 3.34
CA CYS A 391 16.21 1.83 1.90
C CYS A 391 17.20 0.68 1.61
N ASN A 392 16.95 -0.07 0.55
CA ASN A 392 17.77 -1.22 0.14
C ASN A 392 17.94 -2.33 1.20
N SER A 393 17.03 -2.41 2.18
CA SER A 393 17.05 -3.44 3.20
C SER A 393 16.18 -4.65 2.84
N VAL A 394 16.55 -5.82 3.37
CA VAL A 394 15.79 -7.07 3.27
C VAL A 394 15.82 -7.82 4.60
N GLY A 395 14.79 -8.59 4.87
CA GLY A 395 14.71 -9.45 6.05
C GLY A 395 13.30 -9.55 6.60
N GLU A 396 12.90 -10.75 7.01
CA GLU A 396 11.51 -11.08 7.36
C GLU A 396 10.55 -10.61 6.25
N MET A 397 10.84 -11.11 5.04
CA MET A 397 10.18 -10.69 3.80
C MET A 397 8.65 -10.77 3.94
N TYR A 398 7.98 -9.70 3.61
CA TYR A 398 6.52 -9.54 3.64
C TYR A 398 5.85 -9.69 5.02
N LEU A 399 6.59 -9.84 6.14
CA LEU A 399 5.98 -9.86 7.47
C LEU A 399 5.04 -8.67 7.73
N PRO A 400 5.37 -7.42 7.33
CA PRO A 400 4.48 -6.28 7.49
C PRO A 400 3.12 -6.45 6.81
N ASP A 401 3.08 -7.14 5.65
CA ASP A 401 1.82 -7.40 4.92
C ASP A 401 0.92 -8.37 5.69
N TYR A 402 1.49 -9.47 6.21
CA TYR A 402 0.74 -10.42 7.04
C TYR A 402 0.18 -9.78 8.31
N LEU A 403 0.94 -8.87 8.93
CA LEU A 403 0.46 -8.10 10.07
C LEU A 403 -0.66 -7.13 9.67
N GLY A 404 -0.54 -6.49 8.51
CA GLY A 404 -1.60 -5.66 7.93
C GLY A 404 -2.89 -6.44 7.70
N MET A 405 -2.79 -7.64 7.13
CA MET A 405 -3.93 -8.53 6.88
C MET A 405 -4.64 -9.01 8.16
N VAL A 406 -3.98 -8.95 9.30
CA VAL A 406 -4.60 -9.23 10.60
C VAL A 406 -4.94 -7.95 11.38
N GLY A 407 -5.02 -6.81 10.72
CA GLY A 407 -5.53 -5.56 11.29
C GLY A 407 -4.54 -4.76 12.13
N VAL A 408 -3.23 -4.95 11.93
CA VAL A 408 -2.20 -4.05 12.45
C VAL A 408 -1.89 -3.00 11.37
N PRO A 409 -2.25 -1.73 11.51
CA PRO A 409 -1.96 -0.70 10.52
C PRO A 409 -0.46 -0.38 10.54
N ILE A 410 0.30 -0.94 9.63
CA ILE A 410 1.75 -0.75 9.52
C ILE A 410 2.06 0.55 8.75
N ASP A 411 3.08 1.28 9.21
CA ASP A 411 3.66 2.44 8.53
C ASP A 411 5.17 2.19 8.35
N LEU A 412 5.58 1.76 7.15
CA LEU A 412 6.99 1.55 6.83
C LEU A 412 7.71 2.89 6.70
N VAL A 413 8.76 3.09 7.47
CA VAL A 413 9.54 4.34 7.46
C VAL A 413 11.01 4.09 7.11
N PRO A 414 11.59 4.83 6.12
CA PRO A 414 12.95 4.62 5.68
C PRO A 414 14.01 5.17 6.65
N SER A 415 13.61 6.03 7.59
CA SER A 415 14.45 6.60 8.62
C SER A 415 13.99 6.18 10.01
N PHE A 416 14.93 5.98 10.95
CA PHE A 416 14.59 5.61 12.33
C PHE A 416 13.67 6.68 12.97
N PRO A 417 12.46 6.32 13.47
CA PRO A 417 11.43 7.27 13.87
C PRO A 417 11.67 7.81 15.29
N THR A 418 12.62 8.73 15.46
CA THR A 418 13.07 9.26 16.76
C THR A 418 11.99 10.02 17.54
N THR A 419 10.93 10.47 16.88
CA THR A 419 9.82 11.23 17.50
C THR A 419 8.61 10.37 17.83
N ALA A 420 8.59 9.11 17.42
CA ALA A 420 7.54 8.17 17.75
C ALA A 420 7.60 7.77 19.23
N THR A 421 6.49 7.26 19.77
CA THR A 421 6.45 6.67 21.11
C THR A 421 6.68 5.17 21.08
N THR A 422 6.35 4.54 19.96
CA THR A 422 6.58 3.11 19.71
C THR A 422 7.25 2.93 18.36
N VAL A 423 8.20 2.00 18.24
CA VAL A 423 8.81 1.55 16.99
C VAL A 423 8.78 0.03 16.90
N PHE A 424 8.41 -0.48 15.73
CA PHE A 424 8.52 -1.90 15.40
C PHE A 424 9.77 -2.14 14.55
N LEU A 425 10.58 -3.12 14.93
CA LEU A 425 11.89 -3.43 14.35
C LEU A 425 11.88 -4.87 13.84
N THR A 426 11.94 -5.05 12.54
CA THR A 426 12.05 -6.34 11.86
C THR A 426 13.50 -6.61 11.42
N ALA A 427 13.78 -7.80 10.92
CA ALA A 427 15.11 -8.14 10.43
C ALA A 427 15.63 -7.22 9.31
N ALA A 428 14.74 -6.51 8.61
CA ALA A 428 15.14 -5.48 7.64
C ALA A 428 15.92 -4.32 8.30
N SER A 429 15.64 -4.01 9.57
CA SER A 429 16.31 -2.93 10.30
C SER A 429 17.81 -3.15 10.52
N LYS A 430 18.30 -4.39 10.44
CA LYS A 430 19.74 -4.73 10.61
C LYS A 430 20.68 -4.03 9.62
N PHE A 431 20.13 -3.51 8.51
CA PHE A 431 20.91 -2.77 7.51
C PHE A 431 21.31 -1.36 7.98
N ASP A 432 20.76 -0.87 9.08
CA ASP A 432 21.29 0.31 9.76
C ASP A 432 22.42 -0.09 10.73
N PRO A 433 23.68 0.28 10.46
CA PRO A 433 24.82 -0.09 11.33
C PRO A 433 24.71 0.54 12.73
N ASN A 434 23.89 1.57 12.90
CA ASN A 434 23.67 2.26 14.17
C ASN A 434 22.36 1.84 14.87
N LEU A 435 21.68 0.79 14.38
CA LEU A 435 20.37 0.37 14.88
C LEU A 435 20.35 0.19 16.40
N VAL A 436 21.30 -0.57 16.94
CA VAL A 436 21.34 -0.88 18.38
C VAL A 436 21.52 0.39 19.21
N ALA A 437 22.43 1.27 18.81
CA ALA A 437 22.66 2.54 19.51
C ALA A 437 21.42 3.45 19.46
N LYS A 438 20.76 3.57 18.29
CA LYS A 438 19.52 4.34 18.13
C LYS A 438 18.40 3.78 18.99
N THR A 439 18.23 2.45 19.00
CA THR A 439 17.22 1.76 19.81
C THR A 439 17.46 1.99 21.29
N LYS A 440 18.71 1.85 21.73
CA LYS A 440 19.12 2.09 23.12
C LYS A 440 18.78 3.51 23.57
N GLU A 441 19.16 4.51 22.79
CA GLU A 441 18.86 5.92 23.06
C GLU A 441 17.34 6.18 23.08
N PHE A 442 16.60 5.61 22.12
CA PHE A 442 15.15 5.74 22.02
C PHE A 442 14.44 5.19 23.26
N VAL A 443 14.81 3.98 23.70
CA VAL A 443 14.24 3.35 24.90
C VAL A 443 14.63 4.11 26.16
N GLN A 444 15.90 4.53 26.30
CA GLN A 444 16.35 5.32 27.46
C GLN A 444 15.53 6.60 27.65
N LYS A 445 15.10 7.24 26.55
CA LYS A 445 14.29 8.46 26.56
C LYS A 445 12.80 8.22 26.87
N GLY A 446 12.35 6.99 26.94
CA GLY A 446 10.97 6.63 27.28
C GLY A 446 10.17 5.97 26.15
N GLY A 447 10.79 5.71 25.00
CA GLY A 447 10.16 5.02 23.87
C GLY A 447 9.96 3.53 24.15
N THR A 448 9.06 2.92 23.39
CA THR A 448 8.86 1.46 23.37
C THR A 448 9.39 0.91 22.04
N ALA A 449 10.44 0.10 22.11
CA ALA A 449 10.95 -0.63 20.95
C ALA A 449 10.47 -2.08 21.00
N ILE A 450 9.87 -2.56 19.90
CA ILE A 450 9.40 -3.93 19.75
C ILE A 450 10.23 -4.57 18.65
N ALA A 451 11.11 -5.49 19.00
CA ALA A 451 11.97 -6.21 18.05
C ALA A 451 11.44 -7.63 17.83
N THR A 452 11.47 -8.08 16.57
CA THR A 452 11.20 -9.49 16.26
C THR A 452 12.36 -10.38 16.70
N THR A 453 12.07 -11.63 17.00
CA THR A 453 13.13 -12.64 17.22
C THR A 453 13.98 -12.83 15.97
N GLY A 454 13.41 -12.68 14.76
CA GLY A 454 14.17 -12.73 13.51
C GLY A 454 15.21 -11.62 13.39
N LEU A 455 14.91 -10.40 13.85
CA LEU A 455 15.91 -9.33 13.92
C LEU A 455 17.00 -9.66 14.94
N MET A 456 16.63 -10.12 16.14
CA MET A 456 17.60 -10.44 17.19
C MET A 456 18.54 -11.58 16.75
N GLU A 457 18.00 -12.61 16.10
CA GLU A 457 18.79 -13.70 15.51
C GLU A 457 19.75 -13.19 14.43
N ALA A 458 19.27 -12.29 13.56
CA ALA A 458 20.08 -11.71 12.48
C ALA A 458 21.20 -10.77 12.96
N LEU A 459 21.09 -10.20 14.15
CA LEU A 459 22.13 -9.39 14.80
C LEU A 459 23.14 -10.23 15.60
N GLY A 460 22.73 -11.42 16.05
CA GLY A 460 23.56 -12.28 16.90
C GLY A 460 24.06 -11.57 18.16
N ASP A 461 25.32 -11.80 18.52
CA ASP A 461 25.93 -11.22 19.72
C ASP A 461 26.10 -9.69 19.71
N LYS A 462 25.85 -9.04 18.58
CA LYS A 462 25.89 -7.57 18.45
C LYS A 462 24.54 -6.90 18.69
N GLY A 463 23.56 -7.65 19.19
CA GLY A 463 22.19 -7.23 19.33
C GLY A 463 21.90 -6.44 20.59
N PHE A 464 20.80 -6.78 21.23
CA PHE A 464 20.18 -5.99 22.30
C PHE A 464 20.48 -6.49 23.72
N GLN A 465 21.51 -7.30 23.93
CA GLN A 465 21.86 -7.90 25.25
C GLN A 465 22.12 -6.84 26.32
N ASP A 466 22.69 -5.68 25.96
CA ASP A 466 22.86 -4.55 26.88
C ASP A 466 21.52 -3.92 27.32
N ILE A 467 20.43 -4.16 26.58
CA ILE A 467 19.11 -3.62 26.91
C ILE A 467 18.29 -4.65 27.66
N ALA A 468 18.40 -5.92 27.28
CA ALA A 468 17.65 -7.03 27.85
C ALA A 468 18.42 -8.34 27.69
N GLU A 469 18.54 -9.12 28.79
CA GLU A 469 19.18 -10.43 28.77
C GLU A 469 18.26 -11.49 28.17
N ILE A 470 18.05 -11.40 26.84
CA ILE A 470 17.24 -12.32 26.07
C ILE A 470 18.14 -13.08 25.10
N GLU A 471 18.07 -14.40 25.13
CA GLU A 471 18.79 -15.31 24.24
C GLU A 471 17.83 -15.86 23.19
N ILE A 472 18.16 -15.71 21.89
CA ILE A 472 17.53 -16.44 20.80
C ILE A 472 18.37 -17.68 20.55
N THR A 473 17.83 -18.86 20.90
CA THR A 473 18.60 -20.10 20.96
C THR A 473 18.95 -20.69 19.59
N GLY A 474 18.34 -20.19 18.52
CA GLY A 474 18.42 -20.76 17.16
C GLY A 474 17.56 -22.02 16.96
N HIS A 475 16.96 -22.55 18.01
CA HIS A 475 16.04 -23.68 17.92
C HIS A 475 14.64 -23.25 17.51
N ARG A 476 13.94 -24.13 16.80
CA ARG A 476 12.52 -24.03 16.48
C ARG A 476 11.76 -25.07 17.27
N VAL A 477 10.65 -24.68 17.86
CA VAL A 477 9.78 -25.55 18.65
C VAL A 477 8.37 -25.58 18.06
N LEU A 478 7.74 -26.74 18.11
CA LEU A 478 6.39 -26.92 17.60
C LEU A 478 5.39 -26.43 18.64
N ALA A 479 4.79 -25.27 18.42
CA ALA A 479 3.70 -24.79 19.25
C ALA A 479 2.44 -25.62 19.00
N THR A 480 1.83 -26.13 20.08
CA THR A 480 0.59 -26.92 20.05
C THR A 480 -0.60 -26.18 20.66
N GLY A 481 -0.36 -25.01 21.25
CA GLY A 481 -1.37 -24.16 21.85
C GLY A 481 -0.80 -22.84 22.35
N PHE A 482 -1.65 -21.92 22.72
CA PHE A 482 -1.29 -20.63 23.29
C PHE A 482 -1.97 -20.45 24.63
N GLY A 483 -1.21 -20.08 25.68
CA GLY A 483 -1.69 -19.79 27.03
C GLY A 483 -1.74 -18.30 27.27
N GLY A 484 -2.78 -17.81 27.93
CA GLY A 484 -2.75 -16.49 28.56
C GLY A 484 -1.88 -16.55 29.81
N GLY A 485 -0.91 -15.62 29.95
CA GLY A 485 -0.03 -15.52 31.13
C GLY A 485 -0.81 -15.31 32.42
N GLY A 486 -1.24 -16.40 33.01
CA GLY A 486 -1.77 -16.47 34.36
C GLY A 486 -0.96 -17.49 35.12
N ARG A 487 -0.14 -17.05 36.10
CA ARG A 487 0.56 -17.91 37.04
C ARG A 487 -0.37 -19.01 37.53
N GLY A 488 -0.12 -20.27 37.12
CA GLY A 488 -0.72 -21.46 37.70
C GLY A 488 -0.41 -21.53 39.18
N GLY A 489 -1.36 -21.13 39.99
CA GLY A 489 -1.34 -21.46 41.41
C GLY A 489 -1.50 -22.97 41.55
N PHE A 490 -0.49 -23.63 42.17
CA PHE A 490 -0.69 -24.93 42.79
C PHE A 490 -1.77 -24.79 43.86
N GLY A 491 -2.98 -25.21 43.54
CA GLY A 491 -4.09 -25.19 44.47
C GLY A 491 -5.18 -26.15 43.99
N GLY A 492 -5.06 -27.42 44.34
CA GLY A 492 -6.13 -28.39 44.17
C GLY A 492 -7.39 -27.95 44.95
N GLY A 493 -8.38 -27.43 44.24
CA GLY A 493 -9.73 -27.20 44.75
C GLY A 493 -10.73 -28.01 43.90
N ARG A 494 -11.16 -29.16 44.41
CA ARG A 494 -12.32 -29.90 43.87
C ARG A 494 -13.56 -29.04 44.07
N GLY A 495 -14.00 -28.32 43.03
CA GLY A 495 -15.31 -27.70 42.93
C GLY A 495 -16.26 -28.63 42.16
N ARG A 496 -17.35 -29.03 42.85
CA ARG A 496 -18.45 -29.83 42.31
C ARG A 496 -19.26 -29.08 41.28
N GLY A 497 -19.54 -29.76 40.15
CA GLY A 497 -20.86 -29.85 39.51
C GLY A 497 -21.37 -28.61 38.76
N GLY A 498 -21.38 -28.76 37.45
CA GLY A 498 -22.21 -28.04 36.49
C GLY A 498 -21.98 -28.64 35.12
N ASP A 499 -22.97 -29.36 34.59
CA ASP A 499 -22.95 -29.95 33.25
C ASP A 499 -22.90 -28.85 32.17
N ALA A 500 -21.70 -28.40 31.85
CA ALA A 500 -21.45 -27.68 30.60
C ALA A 500 -20.99 -28.71 29.58
N ALA A 501 -21.63 -28.74 28.43
CA ALA A 501 -21.23 -29.57 27.30
C ALA A 501 -19.72 -29.34 27.02
N PRO A 502 -18.95 -30.38 26.68
CA PRO A 502 -17.54 -30.23 26.40
C PRO A 502 -17.37 -29.28 25.23
N ALA A 503 -16.74 -28.13 25.49
CA ALA A 503 -16.30 -27.25 24.43
C ALA A 503 -15.46 -28.09 23.45
N ALA A 504 -15.74 -27.97 22.17
CA ALA A 504 -14.98 -28.64 21.13
C ALA A 504 -13.48 -28.40 21.41
N ALA A 505 -12.68 -29.48 21.43
CA ALA A 505 -11.25 -29.39 21.64
C ALA A 505 -10.69 -28.39 20.63
N PRO A 506 -9.91 -27.37 21.05
CA PRO A 506 -9.32 -26.44 20.10
C PRO A 506 -8.55 -27.24 19.05
N ALA A 507 -8.75 -26.91 17.78
CA ALA A 507 -8.02 -27.53 16.68
C ALA A 507 -6.52 -27.48 17.03
N SER A 508 -5.81 -28.60 16.89
CA SER A 508 -4.40 -28.67 17.22
C SER A 508 -3.64 -27.68 16.34
N ILE A 509 -3.15 -26.61 16.96
CA ILE A 509 -2.34 -25.60 16.31
C ILE A 509 -0.92 -26.15 16.28
N ASN A 510 -0.44 -26.54 15.09
CA ASN A 510 0.94 -27.00 14.90
C ASN A 510 1.64 -25.97 14.03
N MET A 511 2.52 -25.14 14.62
CA MET A 511 3.32 -24.16 13.91
C MET A 511 4.73 -24.07 14.51
N LEU A 512 5.71 -23.78 13.69
CA LEU A 512 7.09 -23.60 14.14
C LEU A 512 7.28 -22.19 14.69
N MET A 513 7.72 -22.12 15.94
CA MET A 513 8.00 -20.88 16.64
C MET A 513 9.49 -20.81 17.01
N PRO A 514 10.13 -19.65 16.89
CA PRO A 514 11.48 -19.46 17.40
C PRO A 514 11.50 -19.56 18.93
N GLN A 515 12.51 -20.25 19.45
CA GLN A 515 12.70 -20.39 20.90
C GLN A 515 13.52 -19.21 21.44
N MET A 516 12.99 -18.49 22.41
CA MET A 516 13.74 -17.53 23.20
C MET A 516 13.75 -17.90 24.68
N ARG A 517 14.82 -17.49 25.37
CA ARG A 517 15.00 -17.57 26.80
C ARG A 517 15.28 -16.20 27.36
N HIS A 518 14.99 -15.97 28.62
CA HIS A 518 15.27 -14.72 29.30
C HIS A 518 15.55 -14.98 30.79
N PHE A 519 16.23 -14.05 31.42
CA PHE A 519 16.44 -14.04 32.85
C PHE A 519 15.33 -13.21 33.51
N GLU A 520 14.81 -13.69 34.64
CA GLU A 520 13.63 -13.12 35.27
C GLU A 520 13.90 -11.89 36.16
N ASN A 521 15.15 -11.41 36.27
CA ASN A 521 15.51 -10.33 37.18
C ASN A 521 14.87 -8.98 36.80
N ASP A 522 14.90 -8.65 35.53
CA ASP A 522 14.47 -7.37 34.95
C ASP A 522 13.51 -7.51 33.76
N THR A 523 13.21 -8.73 33.39
CA THR A 523 12.33 -9.09 32.28
C THR A 523 11.05 -9.75 32.77
N GLY A 524 10.00 -9.65 31.97
CA GLY A 524 8.71 -10.29 32.25
C GLY A 524 8.08 -10.86 30.98
N THR A 525 7.45 -12.03 31.09
CA THR A 525 6.72 -12.67 30.01
C THR A 525 5.36 -12.00 29.84
N GLY A 526 5.05 -11.59 28.62
CA GLY A 526 3.77 -10.97 28.24
C GLY A 526 2.80 -11.92 27.55
N MET A 527 3.30 -12.78 26.67
CA MET A 527 2.56 -13.84 25.97
C MET A 527 3.38 -15.11 25.98
N GLU A 528 2.70 -16.26 25.95
CA GLU A 528 3.34 -17.59 25.95
C GLU A 528 2.67 -18.50 24.93
N PHE A 529 3.45 -19.45 24.40
CA PHE A 529 2.93 -20.58 23.65
C PHE A 529 3.38 -21.88 24.29
N ASN A 530 2.58 -22.92 24.10
CA ASN A 530 2.81 -24.23 24.68
C ASN A 530 3.27 -25.21 23.61
N THR A 531 4.14 -26.12 24.03
CA THR A 531 4.49 -27.35 23.29
C THR A 531 3.92 -28.56 24.03
N ALA A 532 4.14 -29.76 23.51
CA ALA A 532 3.78 -30.99 24.22
C ALA A 532 4.51 -31.14 25.56
N ALA A 533 5.65 -30.48 25.74
CA ALA A 533 6.52 -30.66 26.91
C ALA A 533 6.60 -29.43 27.84
N SER A 534 6.51 -28.22 27.31
CA SER A 534 6.79 -26.99 28.05
C SER A 534 6.08 -25.77 27.48
N GLY A 535 5.94 -24.70 28.26
CA GLY A 535 5.61 -23.35 27.82
C GLY A 535 6.86 -22.56 27.43
N TYR A 536 6.74 -21.69 26.46
CA TYR A 536 7.80 -20.79 26.00
C TYR A 536 7.27 -19.36 25.84
N PRO A 537 8.10 -18.34 26.14
CA PRO A 537 7.68 -16.96 25.94
C PRO A 537 7.52 -16.64 24.45
N MET A 538 6.41 -15.99 24.11
CA MET A 538 6.17 -15.37 22.82
C MET A 538 6.47 -13.87 22.84
N LEU A 539 6.26 -13.24 23.99
CA LEU A 539 6.57 -11.82 24.23
C LEU A 539 7.33 -11.68 25.53
N VAL A 540 8.53 -11.13 25.46
CA VAL A 540 9.33 -10.74 26.64
C VAL A 540 9.45 -9.23 26.68
N ARG A 541 9.39 -8.64 27.87
CA ARG A 541 9.53 -7.21 28.12
C ARG A 541 10.65 -6.95 29.09
N ALA A 542 11.46 -5.93 28.81
CA ALA A 542 12.48 -5.42 29.70
C ALA A 542 12.33 -3.90 29.85
N SER A 543 12.51 -3.39 31.04
CA SER A 543 12.60 -1.96 31.29
C SER A 543 14.03 -1.49 31.07
N TYR A 544 14.22 -0.38 30.35
CA TYR A 544 15.54 0.19 30.15
C TYR A 544 15.46 1.72 30.16
N GLY A 545 16.10 2.36 31.14
CA GLY A 545 15.94 3.78 31.37
C GLY A 545 14.48 4.15 31.68
N LYS A 546 13.87 5.00 30.89
CA LYS A 546 12.47 5.42 31.05
C LYS A 546 11.49 4.64 30.17
N GLY A 547 11.98 3.82 29.27
CA GLY A 547 11.19 3.12 28.25
C GLY A 547 11.15 1.61 28.43
N THR A 548 10.71 0.94 27.38
CA THR A 548 10.49 -0.50 27.36
C THR A 548 11.04 -1.09 26.07
N PHE A 549 11.80 -2.16 26.20
CA PHE A 549 12.17 -3.03 25.08
C PHE A 549 11.31 -4.29 25.12
N CYS A 550 10.83 -4.73 23.97
CA CYS A 550 10.05 -5.94 23.81
C CYS A 550 10.69 -6.84 22.74
N ALA A 551 10.82 -8.12 23.03
CA ALA A 551 11.13 -9.15 22.05
C ALA A 551 9.86 -9.94 21.73
N LEU A 552 9.47 -9.97 20.46
CA LEU A 552 8.25 -10.64 19.97
C LEU A 552 8.63 -11.81 19.06
N ALA A 553 8.25 -13.02 19.46
CA ALA A 553 8.36 -14.21 18.63
C ALA A 553 7.13 -14.32 17.71
N LEU A 554 7.39 -14.46 16.43
CA LEU A 554 6.36 -14.71 15.41
C LEU A 554 6.65 -16.06 14.73
N PRO A 555 5.64 -16.74 14.12
CA PRO A 555 5.86 -17.98 13.40
C PRO A 555 6.92 -17.83 12.31
N ASP A 556 7.69 -18.90 12.06
CA ASP A 556 8.69 -18.93 10.98
C ASP A 556 8.06 -18.82 9.59
N ASP A 557 6.91 -19.46 9.39
CA ASP A 557 6.05 -19.23 8.21
C ASP A 557 5.03 -18.13 8.58
N PHE A 558 5.12 -16.97 7.96
CA PHE A 558 4.23 -15.85 8.29
C PHE A 558 2.77 -16.11 7.92
N ALA A 559 2.48 -17.06 7.03
CA ALA A 559 1.11 -17.52 6.78
C ALA A 559 0.48 -18.16 8.02
N ASP A 560 1.27 -18.70 8.94
CA ASP A 560 0.79 -19.23 10.21
C ASP A 560 0.25 -18.12 11.15
N ILE A 561 0.54 -16.84 10.90
CA ILE A 561 -0.07 -15.71 11.62
C ILE A 561 -1.60 -15.77 11.52
N TYR A 562 -2.14 -16.20 10.38
CA TYR A 562 -3.58 -16.36 10.18
C TYR A 562 -4.21 -17.49 11.02
N ARG A 563 -3.38 -18.41 11.50
CA ARG A 563 -3.80 -19.54 12.34
C ARG A 563 -3.67 -19.26 13.84
N LEU A 564 -3.13 -18.09 14.21
CA LEU A 564 -3.04 -17.70 15.62
C LEU A 564 -4.44 -17.52 16.22
N PRO A 565 -4.66 -17.93 17.48
CA PRO A 565 -5.91 -17.68 18.16
C PRO A 565 -6.27 -16.21 18.20
N GLN A 566 -7.56 -15.90 18.13
CA GLN A 566 -8.07 -14.52 18.18
C GLN A 566 -7.52 -13.73 19.39
N SER A 567 -7.41 -14.38 20.55
CA SER A 567 -6.86 -13.75 21.76
C SER A 567 -5.39 -13.33 21.61
N VAL A 568 -4.60 -14.09 20.84
CA VAL A 568 -3.19 -13.77 20.55
C VAL A 568 -3.13 -12.63 19.53
N LEU A 569 -3.91 -12.69 18.46
CA LEU A 569 -4.01 -11.61 17.48
C LEU A 569 -4.42 -10.29 18.13
N THR A 570 -5.39 -10.31 19.05
CA THR A 570 -5.81 -9.13 19.80
C THR A 570 -4.69 -8.56 20.67
N GLN A 571 -3.86 -9.43 21.30
CA GLN A 571 -2.70 -8.97 22.07
C GLN A 571 -1.63 -8.35 21.16
N ILE A 572 -1.35 -8.94 19.98
CA ILE A 572 -0.41 -8.38 18.99
C ILE A 572 -0.89 -7.01 18.52
N ARG A 573 -2.18 -6.89 18.14
CA ARG A 573 -2.80 -5.61 17.73
C ARG A 573 -2.69 -4.55 18.82
N THR A 574 -2.97 -4.94 20.06
CA THR A 574 -2.87 -4.03 21.23
C THR A 574 -1.43 -3.61 21.50
N LEU A 575 -0.48 -4.52 21.38
CA LEU A 575 0.94 -4.24 21.60
C LEU A 575 1.48 -3.26 20.57
N LEU A 576 1.26 -3.55 19.29
CA LEU A 576 1.79 -2.77 18.17
C LEU A 576 1.02 -1.46 17.99
N GLY A 577 -0.32 -1.50 17.99
CA GLY A 577 -1.18 -0.34 17.76
C GLY A 577 -1.50 0.51 18.99
N ARG A 578 -0.77 0.35 20.10
CA ARG A 578 -1.05 0.99 21.41
C ARG A 578 -1.21 2.51 21.40
N ASP A 579 -0.56 3.18 20.48
CA ASP A 579 -0.57 4.64 20.37
C ASP A 579 -1.67 5.17 19.45
N LEU A 580 -2.32 4.30 18.70
CA LEU A 580 -3.39 4.67 17.79
C LEU A 580 -4.70 4.96 18.56
N PHE A 581 -5.54 5.80 17.97
CA PHE A 581 -6.85 6.14 18.56
C PHE A 581 -7.92 5.06 18.34
N VAL A 582 -7.65 4.10 17.48
CA VAL A 582 -8.56 3.02 17.06
C VAL A 582 -7.83 1.69 16.96
N SER A 583 -8.51 0.62 17.32
CA SER A 583 -8.07 -0.77 17.14
C SER A 583 -9.24 -1.64 16.77
N ILE A 584 -8.98 -2.83 16.22
CA ILE A 584 -10.01 -3.81 15.88
C ILE A 584 -9.77 -5.15 16.59
N ASP A 585 -10.87 -5.82 16.92
CA ASP A 585 -10.89 -7.23 17.25
C ASP A 585 -11.75 -7.93 16.18
N ALA A 586 -11.09 -8.66 15.29
CA ALA A 586 -11.66 -9.23 14.10
C ALA A 586 -10.90 -10.52 13.72
N PRO A 587 -11.46 -11.43 12.94
CA PRO A 587 -10.69 -12.56 12.41
C PRO A 587 -9.52 -12.08 11.54
N ASP A 588 -8.71 -13.01 11.05
CA ASP A 588 -7.70 -12.76 10.03
C ASP A 588 -8.33 -12.22 8.72
N HIS A 589 -7.53 -11.71 7.81
CA HIS A 589 -7.97 -11.10 6.55
C HIS A 589 -8.98 -9.94 6.76
N VAL A 590 -8.86 -9.25 7.89
CA VAL A 590 -9.56 -7.98 8.15
C VAL A 590 -8.53 -6.93 8.52
N SER A 591 -8.38 -5.95 7.65
CA SER A 591 -7.38 -4.88 7.79
C SER A 591 -7.97 -3.59 8.37
N LEU A 592 -7.09 -2.80 8.97
CA LEU A 592 -7.38 -1.48 9.51
C LEU A 592 -6.45 -0.45 8.86
N PHE A 593 -7.02 0.62 8.31
CA PHE A 593 -6.29 1.78 7.78
C PHE A 593 -6.66 3.00 8.59
N VAL A 594 -5.67 3.73 9.08
CA VAL A 594 -5.86 4.82 10.05
C VAL A 594 -5.32 6.12 9.49
N TYR A 595 -5.98 7.24 9.79
CA TYR A 595 -5.62 8.57 9.32
C TYR A 595 -5.49 9.57 10.47
N ASP A 596 -4.64 10.58 10.32
CA ASP A 596 -4.29 11.58 11.35
C ASP A 596 -5.46 12.45 11.80
N ASN A 597 -6.49 12.61 10.96
CA ASN A 597 -7.69 13.39 11.26
C ASN A 597 -8.82 12.58 11.94
N ARG A 598 -8.49 11.45 12.56
CA ARG A 598 -9.42 10.54 13.25
C ARG A 598 -10.43 9.85 12.33
N THR A 599 -10.13 9.74 11.03
CA THR A 599 -10.84 8.83 10.14
C THR A 599 -10.11 7.49 10.06
N PHE A 600 -10.85 6.44 9.72
CA PHE A 600 -10.28 5.11 9.53
C PHE A 600 -11.15 4.24 8.61
N ILE A 601 -10.54 3.19 8.06
CA ILE A 601 -11.22 2.20 7.21
C ILE A 601 -11.00 0.83 7.83
N VAL A 602 -12.05 0.00 7.85
CA VAL A 602 -11.97 -1.43 8.16
C VAL A 602 -12.38 -2.19 6.91
N GLN A 603 -11.51 -3.07 6.42
CA GLN A 603 -11.72 -3.84 5.18
C GLN A 603 -11.70 -5.32 5.45
N ASN A 604 -12.65 -6.04 4.84
CA ASN A 604 -12.79 -7.48 4.88
C ASN A 604 -12.40 -8.08 3.52
N PHE A 605 -11.36 -8.90 3.50
CA PHE A 605 -10.88 -9.63 2.31
C PHE A 605 -11.43 -11.06 2.22
N GLN A 606 -12.22 -11.49 3.19
CA GLN A 606 -12.80 -12.84 3.21
C GLN A 606 -13.98 -12.97 2.26
N ASN A 607 -14.23 -14.19 1.81
CA ASN A 607 -15.40 -14.55 1.00
C ASN A 607 -16.73 -14.56 1.81
N ALA A 608 -16.71 -14.23 3.09
CA ALA A 608 -17.88 -14.18 3.96
C ALA A 608 -17.96 -12.83 4.69
N ALA A 609 -19.17 -12.40 5.01
CA ALA A 609 -19.37 -11.23 5.86
C ALA A 609 -18.80 -11.47 7.26
N VAL A 610 -18.18 -10.44 7.84
CA VAL A 610 -17.64 -10.47 9.20
C VAL A 610 -18.21 -9.34 10.03
N THR A 611 -18.21 -9.49 11.35
CA THR A 611 -18.45 -8.38 12.28
C THR A 611 -17.16 -8.11 13.04
N ALA A 612 -16.59 -6.93 12.83
CA ALA A 612 -15.41 -6.48 13.58
C ALA A 612 -15.85 -5.67 14.81
N ARG A 613 -15.26 -5.96 15.95
CA ARG A 613 -15.39 -5.10 17.12
C ARG A 613 -14.33 -4.00 17.03
N VAL A 614 -14.77 -2.78 16.79
CA VAL A 614 -13.92 -1.59 16.74
C VAL A 614 -13.88 -0.94 18.12
N THR A 615 -12.69 -0.70 18.66
CA THR A 615 -12.49 0.11 19.87
C THR A 615 -11.85 1.42 19.48
N ALA A 616 -12.51 2.55 19.74
CA ALA A 616 -12.02 3.87 19.37
C ALA A 616 -12.16 4.86 20.53
N ARG A 617 -11.24 5.84 20.61
CA ARG A 617 -11.34 6.98 21.54
C ARG A 617 -12.37 7.98 21.01
N ALA A 618 -13.65 7.58 20.99
CA ALA A 618 -14.76 8.31 20.41
C ALA A 618 -16.06 7.95 21.12
N THR A 619 -17.05 8.81 21.05
CA THR A 619 -18.41 8.56 21.59
C THR A 619 -19.31 7.93 20.53
N SER A 620 -19.04 8.20 19.26
CA SER A 620 -19.78 7.66 18.12
C SER A 620 -18.86 7.49 16.90
N LEU A 621 -19.31 6.68 15.94
CA LEU A 621 -18.67 6.54 14.62
C LEU A 621 -19.64 7.02 13.55
N ARG A 622 -19.24 8.00 12.73
CA ARG A 622 -20.02 8.43 11.57
C ARG A 622 -19.49 7.73 10.31
N ASP A 623 -20.33 6.93 9.68
CA ASP A 623 -20.04 6.27 8.39
C ASP A 623 -20.00 7.33 7.27
N LEU A 624 -18.86 7.48 6.60
CA LEU A 624 -18.64 8.53 5.60
C LEU A 624 -19.30 8.28 4.24
N LEU A 625 -19.80 7.05 4.00
CA LEU A 625 -20.53 6.69 2.78
C LEU A 625 -22.04 6.86 2.95
N SER A 626 -22.60 6.40 4.07
CA SER A 626 -24.03 6.44 4.34
C SER A 626 -24.47 7.64 5.18
N ASP A 627 -23.52 8.36 5.78
CA ASP A 627 -23.69 9.46 6.74
C ASP A 627 -24.48 9.05 8.01
N LYS A 628 -24.53 7.74 8.29
CA LYS A 628 -25.18 7.20 9.50
C LYS A 628 -24.18 7.18 10.66
N THR A 629 -24.71 7.46 11.86
CA THR A 629 -23.94 7.40 13.11
C THR A 629 -24.20 6.06 13.81
N LEU A 630 -23.12 5.35 14.17
CA LEU A 630 -23.16 4.20 15.05
C LEU A 630 -22.92 4.68 16.49
N ALA A 631 -23.85 4.32 17.38
CA ALA A 631 -23.66 4.48 18.81
C ALA A 631 -22.79 3.34 19.37
N SER A 632 -22.11 3.60 20.49
CA SER A 632 -21.32 2.57 21.16
C SER A 632 -22.19 1.42 21.67
N SER A 633 -21.72 0.20 21.48
CA SER A 633 -22.40 -1.03 21.88
C SER A 633 -22.25 -1.37 23.38
N GLY A 634 -21.86 -0.41 24.23
CA GLY A 634 -21.74 -0.59 25.67
C GLY A 634 -20.63 0.28 26.25
N GLY A 635 -20.95 1.53 26.58
CA GLY A 635 -20.19 2.32 27.54
C GLY A 635 -20.87 2.16 28.88
N GLY A 636 -20.25 1.52 29.86
CA GLY A 636 -20.71 1.56 31.22
C GLY A 636 -20.87 3.03 31.64
N ALA A 637 -22.09 3.43 31.99
CA ALA A 637 -22.34 4.71 32.64
C ALA A 637 -21.35 4.87 33.80
N PRO A 638 -20.83 6.07 34.09
CA PRO A 638 -20.06 6.29 35.30
C PRO A 638 -20.97 5.94 36.47
N ALA A 639 -20.63 4.88 37.21
CA ALA A 639 -21.33 4.50 38.42
C ALA A 639 -21.30 5.70 39.38
N GLY A 640 -22.42 6.36 39.50
CA GLY A 640 -22.68 7.41 40.47
C GLY A 640 -22.39 6.90 41.87
N GLY A 641 -21.82 7.75 42.69
CA GLY A 641 -21.29 7.61 44.02
C GLY A 641 -22.00 6.60 44.94
N GLY A 642 -21.22 5.75 45.52
CA GLY A 642 -21.58 4.84 46.59
C GLY A 642 -20.46 4.70 47.60
N ARG A 643 -20.61 5.45 48.71
CA ARG A 643 -20.11 5.29 50.07
C ARG A 643 -18.76 4.60 50.34
N ALA A 644 -17.91 5.38 50.98
CA ALA A 644 -16.73 4.97 51.72
C ALA A 644 -16.98 3.77 52.66
N GLY A 645 -16.18 2.69 52.45
CA GLY A 645 -15.95 1.64 53.40
C GLY A 645 -14.44 1.58 53.71
N ARG A 646 -14.07 1.95 54.96
CA ARG A 646 -12.71 1.78 55.52
C ARG A 646 -12.41 0.29 55.72
N GLY A 647 -11.27 -0.14 55.26
CA GLY A 647 -10.70 -1.45 55.62
C GLY A 647 -9.32 -1.59 55.05
N GLY A 648 -8.30 -1.53 55.95
CA GLY A 648 -6.88 -1.56 55.63
C GLY A 648 -6.35 -2.93 55.25
N GLY A 649 -5.13 -2.95 54.73
CA GLY A 649 -4.33 -4.15 54.55
C GLY A 649 -3.40 -4.03 53.35
N GLY A 650 -2.12 -3.78 53.63
CA GLY A 650 -1.06 -3.70 52.60
C GLY A 650 -0.79 -5.04 51.93
N GLY A 651 -0.41 -4.98 50.68
CA GLY A 651 0.11 -6.08 49.91
C GLY A 651 0.58 -5.56 48.56
N GLY A 652 1.88 -5.41 48.39
CA GLY A 652 2.51 -5.01 47.15
C GLY A 652 2.21 -6.02 46.04
N GLY A 653 1.29 -5.67 45.13
CA GLY A 653 1.00 -6.41 43.92
C GLY A 653 1.83 -5.85 42.76
N ARG A 654 2.83 -6.62 42.32
CA ARG A 654 3.58 -6.39 41.07
C ARG A 654 2.63 -6.37 39.90
N GLY A 655 2.82 -5.37 39.03
CA GLY A 655 2.06 -4.94 37.88
C GLY A 655 1.44 -6.03 37.00
N GLY A 656 0.12 -6.15 37.08
CA GLY A 656 -0.70 -6.70 36.04
C GLY A 656 -0.77 -5.73 34.84
N PHE A 657 -1.10 -6.25 33.68
CA PHE A 657 -1.36 -5.49 32.46
C PHE A 657 -2.32 -4.31 32.69
N GLY A 658 -1.79 -3.22 33.25
CA GLY A 658 -2.41 -1.93 33.20
C GLY A 658 -1.98 -1.29 31.88
N GLY A 659 -2.60 -1.69 30.79
CA GLY A 659 -2.64 -0.83 29.64
C GLY A 659 -3.18 0.50 30.12
N ALA A 660 -2.54 1.61 29.79
CA ALA A 660 -3.16 2.92 29.83
C ALA A 660 -4.36 2.87 28.86
N GLY A 661 -5.41 2.18 29.26
CA GLY A 661 -6.71 2.14 28.64
C GLY A 661 -7.36 3.50 28.88
N GLY A 662 -6.96 4.48 28.11
CA GLY A 662 -7.81 5.65 27.90
C GLY A 662 -9.12 5.09 27.37
N GLY A 663 -10.22 5.27 28.12
CA GLY A 663 -11.53 4.68 27.87
C GLY A 663 -12.01 4.91 26.44
N GLY A 664 -11.84 3.92 25.58
CA GLY A 664 -12.41 3.88 24.26
C GLY A 664 -13.77 3.22 24.29
N SER A 665 -14.68 3.67 23.45
CA SER A 665 -15.97 3.01 23.23
C SER A 665 -15.84 1.85 22.25
N SER A 666 -16.65 0.83 22.41
CA SER A 666 -16.71 -0.35 21.55
C SER A 666 -17.88 -0.27 20.58
N PHE A 667 -17.66 -0.67 19.34
CA PHE A 667 -18.64 -0.63 18.25
C PHE A 667 -18.61 -1.94 17.47
N GLU A 668 -19.78 -2.54 17.23
CA GLU A 668 -19.91 -3.71 16.37
C GLU A 668 -20.14 -3.24 14.92
N VAL A 669 -19.21 -3.56 14.04
CA VAL A 669 -19.18 -3.11 12.64
C VAL A 669 -19.35 -4.30 11.72
N PRO A 670 -20.53 -4.52 11.11
CA PRO A 670 -20.71 -5.54 10.09
C PRO A 670 -20.07 -5.08 8.76
N ILE A 671 -19.26 -5.96 8.16
CA ILE A 671 -18.55 -5.69 6.92
C ILE A 671 -18.86 -6.86 5.96
N PRO A 672 -19.49 -6.61 4.81
CA PRO A 672 -19.74 -7.64 3.80
C PRO A 672 -18.41 -8.27 3.30
N ALA A 673 -18.52 -9.43 2.64
CA ALA A 673 -17.40 -10.04 1.95
C ALA A 673 -16.78 -9.07 0.93
N HIS A 674 -15.46 -9.12 0.77
CA HIS A 674 -14.69 -8.28 -0.19
C HIS A 674 -15.15 -6.82 -0.19
N SER A 675 -15.23 -6.20 0.99
CA SER A 675 -15.80 -4.87 1.16
C SER A 675 -15.12 -4.11 2.30
N PHE A 676 -15.44 -2.84 2.41
CA PHE A 676 -14.92 -2.00 3.49
C PHE A 676 -16.01 -1.10 4.09
N ARG A 677 -15.69 -0.55 5.27
CA ARG A 677 -16.43 0.53 5.92
C ARG A 677 -15.48 1.67 6.26
N VAL A 678 -15.93 2.89 6.11
CA VAL A 678 -15.13 4.09 6.37
C VAL A 678 -15.83 4.99 7.39
N PHE A 679 -15.09 5.38 8.43
CA PHE A 679 -15.65 6.12 9.56
C PHE A 679 -14.84 7.36 9.92
N ALA A 680 -15.54 8.35 10.48
CA ALA A 680 -14.98 9.39 11.33
C ALA A 680 -15.31 9.07 12.78
N ALA A 681 -14.31 9.13 13.66
CA ALA A 681 -14.45 8.93 15.10
C ALA A 681 -14.78 10.28 15.79
N GLU A 682 -16.01 10.43 16.32
CA GLU A 682 -16.57 11.66 16.87
C GLU A 682 -16.71 11.62 18.39
#